data_3c89d804ebef98ce8c24e32d407f0416
#
_entry.id   3c89d804ebef98ce8c24e32d407f0416
#
_cell.length_a   1.000
_cell.length_b   1.000
_cell.length_c   1.000
_cell.angle_alpha   90.00
_cell.angle_beta   90.00
_cell.angle_gamma   90.00
#
_symmetry.space_group_name_H-M   'P 1'
#
loop_
_entity.id
_entity.type
_entity.pdbx_description
1 polymer ?
#
loop_
_entity_poly.entity_id
_entity_poly.type
_entity_poly.pdbx_seq_one_letter_code
_entity_poly.pdbx_strand_id
1 'polypeptide(L)'
;MKFKLNLITLALLANTGFAVAADGYGLANANTDKVKLSAWSCKGCVVETGVSGTVGVGVGYNGEEDIRSANAFGSKNEVAGKFDADLAYRGEKGYRASVEAYQLGMDGGRLDVNAGKQGQYNINLNYRQIATYDSNSTLSPYSGIGGNNLTLPDNWVTAGSSSQMPLLMDSLNSLELSLKRERAGLGFEYQGESLWSTYVNYMREEKTGLKQTSGSFFNQSMMLAEPVDYTTDTIEAGVKLKGDRWFTALSYNGSIFKNEYNQLNFDSAFNPTFGAQTSGAIALDPDNQSHTVSLMGQYNDGSNSLSGRILTGQMSQDQSLVTSGYGYQLPTDAVDAKVDLLGMNLKVVSKVSNSLRLSGSYDYYDRDNNTPIEEWTQISINNVSGKVAYNTPYDNRTQRFKVAADYRITHGIKLDGGYDFKRDEREYQDRESTDENTVWARLRVNSFDMWDMWVKGSYGNRDGSQYQASEWTSSETNSLLRKYNLADRDRTQIEARITHTPLDSLTIDFGARYALDDYTDTVIGLTESKDTSYDANISYMITADLLATAFYNHQTIESEQAGSSNYSTPTWTGFIEDKVDVVGAGISYNNLLENKLRLGLDYTYSDSDSNTQVRQGITGDYGDYFAKVHNINLYAQYQATEKLALRFDYKIENYKDNDAANDIAVDGIWNVVGFGSNSHDYTAQMLMLSMSYKL
;
A
#
# COMPACT_ATOMS: atom_id res chain seq x y z
N MET A 1 5.49 -1.24 11.11
CA MET A 1 4.39 -2.11 10.59
C MET A 1 3.65 -1.38 9.48
N LYS A 2 3.76 -1.81 8.23
CA LYS A 2 3.11 -1.11 7.12
C LYS A 2 1.65 -1.55 7.03
N PHE A 3 0.73 -0.73 7.53
CA PHE A 3 -0.70 -0.94 7.31
C PHE A 3 -1.02 -0.92 5.82
N LYS A 4 -1.44 -2.07 5.28
CA LYS A 4 -2.04 -2.14 3.95
C LYS A 4 -3.53 -1.81 4.04
N LEU A 5 -3.84 -0.52 3.98
CA LEU A 5 -5.20 -0.01 3.81
C LEU A 5 -5.59 -0.16 2.34
N ASN A 6 -5.96 -1.36 1.85
CA ASN A 6 -6.08 -1.51 0.40
C ASN A 6 -7.09 -2.53 -0.12
N LEU A 7 -8.12 -2.89 0.62
CA LEU A 7 -9.16 -3.76 0.04
C LEU A 7 -10.52 -3.10 -0.18
N ILE A 8 -10.84 -2.04 0.56
CA ILE A 8 -12.14 -1.36 0.43
C ILE A 8 -12.13 -0.32 -0.71
N THR A 9 -11.02 0.34 -0.97
CA THR A 9 -10.91 1.34 -2.04
C THR A 9 -10.86 0.70 -3.44
N LEU A 10 -10.36 -0.53 -3.58
CA LEU A 10 -10.36 -1.25 -4.85
C LEU A 10 -11.75 -1.78 -5.23
N ALA A 11 -12.61 -2.09 -4.26
CA ALA A 11 -13.97 -2.56 -4.51
C ALA A 11 -14.90 -1.45 -5.00
N LEU A 12 -14.64 -0.19 -4.65
CA LEU A 12 -15.41 0.96 -5.12
C LEU A 12 -15.05 1.41 -6.54
N LEU A 13 -13.83 1.12 -7.01
CA LEU A 13 -13.41 1.42 -8.38
C LEU A 13 -13.80 0.32 -9.40
N ALA A 14 -14.18 -0.87 -8.93
CA ALA A 14 -14.63 -1.96 -9.80
C ALA A 14 -16.12 -1.88 -10.15
N ASN A 15 -16.89 -0.98 -9.57
CA ASN A 15 -18.33 -0.82 -9.77
C ASN A 15 -18.75 0.42 -10.59
N THR A 16 -17.87 0.96 -11.45
CA THR A 16 -18.39 1.80 -12.53
C THR A 16 -19.09 0.89 -13.53
N GLY A 17 -20.33 0.55 -13.21
CA GLY A 17 -21.23 -0.11 -14.14
C GLY A 17 -21.32 0.72 -15.40
N PHE A 18 -20.85 0.17 -16.51
CA PHE A 18 -21.25 0.67 -17.80
C PHE A 18 -22.78 0.53 -17.86
N ALA A 19 -23.47 1.66 -17.86
CA ALA A 19 -24.86 1.68 -18.26
C ALA A 19 -24.90 1.13 -19.68
N VAL A 20 -25.36 -0.12 -19.82
CA VAL A 20 -25.79 -0.66 -21.12
C VAL A 20 -26.96 0.23 -21.52
N ALA A 21 -26.75 1.06 -22.53
CA ALA A 21 -27.86 1.75 -23.17
C ALA A 21 -28.86 0.67 -23.56
N ALA A 22 -30.03 0.70 -22.94
CA ALA A 22 -31.15 -0.12 -23.35
C ALA A 22 -31.33 0.12 -24.85
N ASP A 23 -31.53 -0.95 -25.62
CA ASP A 23 -31.83 -0.90 -27.03
C ASP A 23 -32.88 0.19 -27.27
N GLY A 24 -32.40 1.34 -27.76
CA GLY A 24 -33.27 2.41 -28.17
C GLY A 24 -34.18 1.86 -29.27
N TYR A 25 -35.43 2.24 -29.23
CA TYR A 25 -36.41 1.94 -30.30
C TYR A 25 -35.73 2.20 -31.63
N GLY A 26 -35.54 1.15 -32.44
CA GLY A 26 -34.92 1.23 -33.74
C GLY A 26 -35.70 2.18 -34.64
N LEU A 27 -35.17 3.36 -34.85
CA LEU A 27 -35.75 4.37 -35.75
C LEU A 27 -35.50 4.03 -37.22
N ALA A 28 -34.94 2.88 -37.55
CA ALA A 28 -34.63 2.46 -38.93
C ALA A 28 -35.87 2.41 -39.83
N ASN A 29 -37.08 2.30 -39.30
CA ASN A 29 -38.33 2.31 -40.03
C ASN A 29 -39.18 3.56 -39.83
N ALA A 30 -38.66 4.59 -39.13
CA ALA A 30 -39.39 5.83 -38.97
C ALA A 30 -39.33 6.65 -40.26
N ASN A 31 -40.49 7.08 -40.75
CA ASN A 31 -40.56 7.98 -41.91
C ASN A 31 -40.07 9.37 -41.49
N THR A 32 -38.77 9.62 -41.67
CA THR A 32 -38.10 10.87 -41.28
C THR A 32 -38.29 12.01 -42.32
N ASP A 33 -38.86 11.75 -43.50
CA ASP A 33 -39.01 12.75 -44.58
C ASP A 33 -40.00 13.88 -44.25
N LYS A 34 -40.85 13.71 -43.25
CA LYS A 34 -41.83 14.72 -42.78
C LYS A 34 -41.46 15.38 -41.47
N VAL A 35 -40.35 15.02 -40.86
CA VAL A 35 -39.92 15.57 -39.56
C VAL A 35 -39.23 16.91 -39.82
N LYS A 36 -39.87 18.02 -39.50
CA LYS A 36 -39.22 19.34 -39.45
C LYS A 36 -38.26 19.41 -38.26
N LEU A 37 -37.03 18.91 -38.41
CA LEU A 37 -35.98 18.92 -37.38
C LEU A 37 -35.73 20.31 -36.84
N SER A 38 -35.97 21.39 -37.63
CA SER A 38 -35.84 22.78 -37.18
C SER A 38 -36.92 23.25 -36.17
N ALA A 39 -38.01 22.47 -36.03
CA ALA A 39 -39.06 22.74 -35.05
C ALA A 39 -38.85 22.04 -33.71
N TRP A 40 -37.90 21.13 -33.62
CA TRP A 40 -37.55 20.38 -32.44
C TRP A 40 -36.35 20.99 -31.73
N SER A 41 -36.55 22.16 -31.09
CA SER A 41 -35.57 22.63 -30.11
C SER A 41 -35.87 22.00 -28.77
N CYS A 42 -35.00 21.10 -28.27
CA CYS A 42 -35.07 20.60 -26.92
C CYS A 42 -34.79 21.76 -25.94
N LYS A 43 -35.84 22.32 -25.33
CA LYS A 43 -35.69 23.39 -24.33
C LYS A 43 -34.93 22.97 -23.08
N GLY A 44 -34.78 21.67 -22.83
CA GLY A 44 -33.99 21.08 -21.75
C GLY A 44 -32.56 20.71 -22.13
N CYS A 45 -32.14 20.90 -23.39
CA CYS A 45 -30.82 20.50 -23.90
C CYS A 45 -29.89 21.70 -24.13
N VAL A 46 -30.17 22.85 -23.52
CA VAL A 46 -29.23 23.98 -23.56
C VAL A 46 -28.02 23.57 -22.70
N VAL A 47 -26.93 23.21 -23.37
CA VAL A 47 -25.66 23.00 -22.68
C VAL A 47 -25.19 24.39 -22.22
N GLU A 48 -25.24 24.64 -20.93
CA GLU A 48 -24.67 25.87 -20.36
C GLU A 48 -23.16 25.85 -20.67
N THR A 49 -22.73 26.84 -21.45
CA THR A 49 -21.32 27.09 -21.77
C THR A 49 -20.74 28.09 -20.77
N GLY A 50 -19.44 28.01 -20.54
CA GLY A 50 -18.74 28.88 -19.61
C GLY A 50 -17.97 28.12 -18.55
N VAL A 51 -17.51 28.84 -17.55
CA VAL A 51 -16.82 28.30 -16.38
C VAL A 51 -17.80 28.16 -15.22
N SER A 52 -17.77 27.03 -14.55
CA SER A 52 -18.54 26.77 -13.32
C SER A 52 -17.66 26.04 -12.32
N GLY A 53 -18.01 26.13 -11.05
CA GLY A 53 -17.30 25.41 -9.99
C GLY A 53 -17.01 26.27 -8.78
N THR A 54 -16.00 25.85 -8.00
CA THR A 54 -15.62 26.52 -6.74
C THR A 54 -14.12 26.72 -6.67
N VAL A 55 -13.69 27.80 -6.03
CA VAL A 55 -12.30 28.05 -5.62
C VAL A 55 -12.28 28.34 -4.13
N GLY A 56 -11.23 27.88 -3.46
CA GLY A 56 -11.10 28.02 -2.02
C GLY A 56 -9.67 28.30 -1.60
N VAL A 57 -9.53 29.02 -0.51
CA VAL A 57 -8.25 29.25 0.18
C VAL A 57 -8.45 28.99 1.66
N GLY A 58 -7.41 28.54 2.33
CA GLY A 58 -7.45 28.31 3.76
C GLY A 58 -6.10 28.59 4.40
N VAL A 59 -6.14 28.96 5.69
CA VAL A 59 -4.97 29.10 6.55
C VAL A 59 -5.22 28.32 7.81
N GLY A 60 -4.21 27.56 8.23
CA GLY A 60 -4.23 26.75 9.43
C GLY A 60 -3.07 27.09 10.36
N TYR A 61 -3.27 26.79 11.63
CA TYR A 61 -2.27 26.89 12.69
C TYR A 61 -2.14 25.52 13.38
N ASN A 62 -0.93 24.98 13.41
CA ASN A 62 -0.55 23.78 14.15
C ASN A 62 0.40 24.19 15.28
N GLY A 63 0.03 23.96 16.54
CA GLY A 63 0.82 24.35 17.71
C GLY A 63 1.72 23.23 18.24
N GLU A 64 1.85 22.09 17.55
CA GLU A 64 2.62 20.94 18.03
C GLU A 64 4.03 20.95 17.42
N GLU A 65 5.04 20.67 18.26
CA GLU A 65 6.43 20.58 17.88
C GLU A 65 6.83 19.19 17.37
N ASP A 66 6.11 18.12 17.78
CA ASP A 66 6.34 16.76 17.25
C ASP A 66 5.83 16.67 15.82
N ILE A 67 6.77 16.52 14.89
CA ILE A 67 6.44 16.51 13.45
C ILE A 67 5.54 15.35 13.03
N ARG A 68 5.41 14.27 13.83
CA ARG A 68 4.52 13.14 13.50
C ARG A 68 3.06 13.59 13.41
N SER A 69 2.68 14.66 14.13
CA SER A 69 1.37 15.28 14.01
C SER A 69 1.02 15.74 12.59
N ALA A 70 2.04 16.05 11.78
CA ALA A 70 1.87 16.43 10.38
C ALA A 70 1.32 15.28 9.51
N ASN A 71 1.56 14.01 9.89
CA ASN A 71 0.97 12.86 9.19
C ASN A 71 -0.56 12.88 9.24
N ALA A 72 -1.15 13.40 10.32
CA ALA A 72 -2.60 13.56 10.47
C ALA A 72 -3.10 14.89 9.92
N PHE A 73 -2.35 15.97 10.08
CA PHE A 73 -2.79 17.33 9.76
C PHE A 73 -2.38 17.81 8.38
N GLY A 74 -1.39 17.15 7.76
CA GLY A 74 -0.91 17.46 6.41
C GLY A 74 0.02 18.67 6.33
N SER A 75 0.65 19.08 7.43
CA SER A 75 1.72 20.08 7.45
C SER A 75 2.49 20.03 8.76
N LYS A 76 3.83 20.04 8.67
CA LYS A 76 4.72 20.21 9.83
C LYS A 76 4.93 21.68 10.21
N ASN A 77 4.49 22.62 9.39
CA ASN A 77 4.68 24.04 9.65
C ASN A 77 3.64 24.54 10.65
N GLU A 78 4.07 25.41 11.56
CA GLU A 78 3.19 26.07 12.51
C GLU A 78 2.02 26.81 11.80
N VAL A 79 2.30 27.46 10.68
CA VAL A 79 1.28 28.07 9.83
C VAL A 79 1.26 27.37 8.47
N ALA A 80 0.10 26.84 8.11
CA ALA A 80 -0.11 26.14 6.85
C ALA A 80 -1.13 26.88 5.99
N GLY A 81 -0.84 27.01 4.70
CA GLY A 81 -1.76 27.54 3.71
C GLY A 81 -2.24 26.47 2.76
N LYS A 82 -3.52 26.50 2.38
CA LYS A 82 -4.06 25.62 1.34
C LYS A 82 -4.83 26.35 0.27
N PHE A 83 -4.78 25.82 -0.93
CA PHE A 83 -5.61 26.20 -2.05
C PHE A 83 -6.42 24.99 -2.55
N ASP A 84 -7.73 25.19 -2.73
CA ASP A 84 -8.64 24.19 -3.28
C ASP A 84 -9.35 24.77 -4.52
N ALA A 85 -9.56 23.97 -5.55
CA ALA A 85 -10.35 24.34 -6.72
C ALA A 85 -11.06 23.13 -7.30
N ASP A 86 -12.29 23.33 -7.74
CA ASP A 86 -13.06 22.38 -8.53
C ASP A 86 -13.75 23.18 -9.63
N LEU A 87 -13.11 23.24 -10.79
CA LEU A 87 -13.54 24.08 -11.91
C LEU A 87 -13.81 23.23 -13.13
N ALA A 88 -14.91 23.50 -13.80
CA ALA A 88 -15.25 22.90 -15.08
C ALA A 88 -15.55 23.97 -16.12
N TYR A 89 -14.92 23.87 -17.26
CA TYR A 89 -15.21 24.68 -18.45
C TYR A 89 -15.91 23.84 -19.50
N ARG A 90 -17.00 24.35 -20.04
CA ARG A 90 -17.70 23.80 -21.21
C ARG A 90 -17.77 24.85 -22.30
N GLY A 91 -17.10 24.59 -23.40
CA GLY A 91 -17.09 25.45 -24.57
C GLY A 91 -18.06 24.98 -25.64
N GLU A 92 -18.33 25.84 -26.60
CA GLU A 92 -19.02 25.45 -27.83
C GLU A 92 -18.20 24.38 -28.58
N LYS A 93 -18.87 23.60 -29.44
CA LYS A 93 -18.22 22.57 -30.29
C LYS A 93 -17.50 21.43 -29.54
N GLY A 94 -17.87 21.21 -28.25
CA GLY A 94 -17.40 20.09 -27.46
C GLY A 94 -16.04 20.27 -26.77
N TYR A 95 -15.49 21.48 -26.71
CA TYR A 95 -14.33 21.77 -25.88
C TYR A 95 -14.68 21.67 -24.39
N ARG A 96 -13.80 21.05 -23.65
CA ARG A 96 -13.93 20.87 -22.18
C ARG A 96 -12.60 21.06 -21.51
N ALA A 97 -12.63 21.62 -20.30
CA ALA A 97 -11.50 21.60 -19.38
C ALA A 97 -12.01 21.42 -17.96
N SER A 98 -11.22 20.80 -17.11
CA SER A 98 -11.42 20.73 -15.67
C SER A 98 -10.12 20.99 -14.93
N VAL A 99 -10.22 21.62 -13.77
CA VAL A 99 -9.12 21.81 -12.83
C VAL A 99 -9.64 21.39 -11.47
N GLU A 100 -9.03 20.35 -10.92
CA GLU A 100 -9.28 19.87 -9.56
C GLU A 100 -7.99 20.07 -8.77
N ALA A 101 -8.02 20.92 -7.77
CA ALA A 101 -6.95 21.15 -6.82
C ALA A 101 -7.46 20.86 -5.41
N TYR A 102 -6.71 20.10 -4.65
CA TYR A 102 -7.07 19.77 -3.29
C TYR A 102 -5.85 19.97 -2.38
N GLN A 103 -6.02 20.81 -1.36
CA GLN A 103 -5.00 21.09 -0.35
C GLN A 103 -3.61 21.44 -0.94
N LEU A 104 -3.54 22.13 -2.08
CA LEU A 104 -2.26 22.62 -2.61
C LEU A 104 -1.61 23.56 -1.61
N GLY A 105 -0.32 23.32 -1.33
CA GLY A 105 0.45 23.98 -0.28
C GLY A 105 0.55 23.20 1.02
N MET A 106 -0.15 22.05 1.12
CA MET A 106 -0.03 21.08 2.22
C MET A 106 0.59 19.76 1.71
N ASP A 107 1.05 18.91 2.62
CA ASP A 107 1.78 17.68 2.32
C ASP A 107 0.97 16.61 1.56
N GLY A 108 -0.36 16.70 1.58
CA GLY A 108 -1.27 15.85 0.81
C GLY A 108 -1.79 16.51 -0.47
N GLY A 109 -1.15 17.60 -0.92
CA GLY A 109 -1.60 18.42 -2.05
C GLY A 109 -1.65 17.65 -3.37
N ARG A 110 -2.72 17.85 -4.12
CA ARG A 110 -2.89 17.31 -5.48
C ARG A 110 -3.48 18.32 -6.43
N LEU A 111 -3.13 18.19 -7.71
CA LEU A 111 -3.67 18.97 -8.82
C LEU A 111 -3.91 18.03 -10.00
N ASP A 112 -5.12 18.07 -10.54
CA ASP A 112 -5.49 17.37 -11.78
C ASP A 112 -6.08 18.38 -12.75
N VAL A 113 -5.48 18.49 -13.93
CA VAL A 113 -5.96 19.37 -15.02
C VAL A 113 -6.24 18.51 -16.23
N ASN A 114 -7.45 18.60 -16.74
CA ASN A 114 -7.83 17.96 -17.99
C ASN A 114 -8.32 19.00 -18.98
N ALA A 115 -7.90 18.90 -20.24
CA ALA A 115 -8.34 19.78 -21.30
C ALA A 115 -8.40 19.03 -22.64
N GLY A 116 -9.47 19.25 -23.41
CA GLY A 116 -9.58 18.57 -24.68
C GLY A 116 -10.87 18.88 -25.43
N LYS A 117 -11.09 18.10 -26.48
CA LYS A 117 -12.30 18.11 -27.27
C LYS A 117 -12.97 16.75 -27.21
N GLN A 118 -14.19 16.71 -26.70
CA GLN A 118 -14.94 15.48 -26.50
C GLN A 118 -14.97 14.62 -27.77
N GLY A 119 -14.59 13.34 -27.62
CA GLY A 119 -14.54 12.37 -28.72
C GLY A 119 -13.39 12.57 -29.70
N GLN A 120 -12.43 13.45 -29.42
CA GLN A 120 -11.27 13.66 -30.30
C GLN A 120 -9.93 13.54 -29.54
N TYR A 121 -9.70 14.36 -28.54
CA TYR A 121 -8.47 14.29 -27.76
C TYR A 121 -8.66 14.80 -26.34
N ASN A 122 -7.79 14.36 -25.46
CA ASN A 122 -7.67 14.83 -24.08
C ASN A 122 -6.18 14.97 -23.71
N ILE A 123 -5.85 16.03 -23.01
CA ILE A 123 -4.56 16.27 -22.37
C ILE A 123 -4.82 16.31 -20.87
N ASN A 124 -4.02 15.57 -20.11
CA ASN A 124 -4.07 15.62 -18.65
C ASN A 124 -2.72 16.03 -18.08
N LEU A 125 -2.76 16.83 -17.03
CA LEU A 125 -1.64 17.13 -16.15
C LEU A 125 -2.04 16.72 -14.75
N ASN A 126 -1.16 16.03 -14.03
CA ASN A 126 -1.39 15.69 -12.65
C ASN A 126 -0.15 16.00 -11.81
N TYR A 127 -0.39 16.41 -10.57
CA TYR A 127 0.62 16.59 -9.55
C TYR A 127 0.10 16.06 -8.23
N ARG A 128 0.97 15.39 -7.47
CA ARG A 128 0.65 14.91 -6.13
C ARG A 128 1.87 14.95 -5.25
N GLN A 129 1.69 15.44 -4.03
CA GLN A 129 2.70 15.42 -2.97
C GLN A 129 2.24 14.53 -1.82
N ILE A 130 3.16 13.79 -1.21
CA ILE A 130 2.95 13.03 0.02
C ILE A 130 4.22 13.17 0.84
N ALA A 131 4.09 13.54 2.11
CA ALA A 131 5.18 13.51 3.07
C ALA A 131 4.86 12.52 4.20
N THR A 132 5.90 11.93 4.79
CA THR A 132 5.83 11.07 5.97
C THR A 132 6.89 11.54 6.94
N TYR A 133 6.51 11.73 8.19
CA TYR A 133 7.35 12.24 9.26
C TYR A 133 7.51 11.17 10.33
N ASP A 134 8.75 10.78 10.63
CA ASP A 134 9.04 9.72 11.60
C ASP A 134 9.54 10.29 12.93
N SER A 135 10.47 11.26 12.90
CA SER A 135 11.01 11.89 14.12
C SER A 135 11.72 13.21 13.81
N ASN A 136 11.68 14.16 14.73
CA ASN A 136 12.55 15.34 14.79
C ASN A 136 13.42 15.38 16.07
N SER A 137 13.36 14.32 16.87
CA SER A 137 14.12 14.16 18.11
C SER A 137 15.26 13.15 18.02
N THR A 138 15.45 12.55 16.83
CA THR A 138 16.54 11.63 16.55
C THR A 138 17.88 12.30 16.78
N LEU A 139 18.79 11.60 17.49
CA LEU A 139 20.10 12.10 17.88
C LEU A 139 21.21 11.33 17.17
N SER A 140 22.21 12.01 16.63
CA SER A 140 23.34 11.38 15.96
C SER A 140 24.65 12.11 16.23
N PRO A 141 25.76 11.39 16.47
CA PRO A 141 27.08 11.99 16.60
C PRO A 141 27.74 12.28 15.24
N TYR A 142 27.11 11.85 14.14
CA TYR A 142 27.69 11.96 12.80
C TYR A 142 27.48 13.34 12.19
N SER A 143 28.50 13.78 11.44
CA SER A 143 28.45 14.89 10.47
C SER A 143 28.23 14.34 9.06
N GLY A 144 27.88 15.22 8.09
CA GLY A 144 27.63 14.83 6.71
C GLY A 144 26.24 14.25 6.44
N ILE A 145 25.31 14.36 7.39
CA ILE A 145 23.93 13.91 7.26
C ILE A 145 23.25 14.61 6.07
N GLY A 146 22.52 13.83 5.28
CA GLY A 146 21.94 14.28 4.01
C GLY A 146 22.81 13.99 2.79
N GLY A 147 24.07 13.60 3.01
CA GLY A 147 24.98 13.07 2.00
C GLY A 147 25.32 11.61 2.28
N ASN A 148 26.21 11.04 1.50
CA ASN A 148 26.58 9.63 1.54
C ASN A 148 27.90 9.34 2.31
N ASN A 149 28.42 10.31 3.08
CA ASN A 149 29.60 10.14 3.90
C ASN A 149 29.32 10.66 5.32
N LEU A 150 29.20 9.75 6.26
CA LEU A 150 28.96 10.04 7.67
C LEU A 150 30.29 9.95 8.43
N THR A 151 30.74 11.06 8.98
CA THR A 151 32.01 11.16 9.70
C THR A 151 31.80 11.53 11.17
N LEU A 152 32.59 10.95 12.04
CA LEU A 152 32.65 11.31 13.44
C LEU A 152 33.56 12.57 13.62
N PRO A 153 33.47 13.30 14.76
CA PRO A 153 34.35 14.41 15.05
C PRO A 153 35.84 14.02 14.95
N ASP A 154 36.69 14.93 14.46
CA ASP A 154 38.14 14.69 14.29
C ASP A 154 38.85 14.21 15.57
N ASN A 155 38.35 14.61 16.74
CA ASN A 155 38.88 14.24 18.04
C ASN A 155 38.15 13.05 18.67
N TRP A 156 37.38 12.29 17.88
CA TRP A 156 36.63 11.13 18.38
C TRP A 156 37.56 10.11 19.04
N VAL A 157 37.16 9.62 20.19
CA VAL A 157 37.82 8.55 20.91
C VAL A 157 36.96 7.31 20.93
N THR A 158 37.37 6.28 20.20
CA THR A 158 36.68 5.00 20.16
C THR A 158 36.74 4.28 21.50
N ALA A 159 35.73 3.49 21.81
CA ALA A 159 35.66 2.69 23.04
C ALA A 159 35.14 1.28 22.75
N GLY A 160 35.22 0.39 23.75
CA GLY A 160 34.69 -0.98 23.66
C GLY A 160 33.16 -1.05 23.82
N SER A 161 32.57 -0.01 24.40
CA SER A 161 31.10 0.12 24.56
C SER A 161 30.65 1.56 24.39
N SER A 162 29.38 1.75 24.00
CA SER A 162 28.78 3.06 23.80
C SER A 162 28.82 3.93 25.07
N SER A 163 28.59 3.37 26.23
CA SER A 163 28.62 4.07 27.54
C SER A 163 30.03 4.53 27.97
N GLN A 164 31.08 4.03 27.31
CA GLN A 164 32.47 4.42 27.59
C GLN A 164 33.03 5.46 26.61
N MET A 165 32.26 5.93 25.65
CA MET A 165 32.67 6.93 24.66
C MET A 165 32.62 8.34 25.27
N PRO A 166 33.78 8.98 25.49
CA PRO A 166 33.83 10.22 26.30
C PRO A 166 33.20 11.41 25.58
N LEU A 167 33.12 11.38 24.24
CA LEU A 167 32.63 12.49 23.43
C LEU A 167 31.20 12.22 22.88
N LEU A 168 30.60 11.05 23.14
CA LEU A 168 29.34 10.67 22.52
C LEU A 168 28.25 11.71 22.80
N MET A 169 27.98 12.01 24.07
CA MET A 169 26.89 12.91 24.45
C MET A 169 27.13 14.36 24.00
N ASP A 170 28.38 14.82 24.02
CA ASP A 170 28.74 16.18 23.61
C ASP A 170 28.71 16.38 22.06
N SER A 171 28.72 15.28 21.30
CA SER A 171 28.72 15.29 19.83
C SER A 171 27.33 15.12 19.23
N LEU A 172 26.31 14.89 20.04
CA LEU A 172 24.96 14.62 19.55
C LEU A 172 24.32 15.88 18.92
N ASN A 173 23.81 15.70 17.72
CA ASN A 173 23.01 16.69 17.03
C ASN A 173 21.63 16.09 16.73
N SER A 174 20.58 16.89 16.86
CA SER A 174 19.23 16.48 16.46
C SER A 174 19.11 16.49 14.95
N LEU A 175 18.37 15.51 14.41
CA LEU A 175 18.05 15.42 13.00
C LEU A 175 16.57 15.04 12.81
N GLU A 176 16.05 15.40 11.64
CA GLU A 176 14.70 15.06 11.22
C GLU A 176 14.76 13.84 10.30
N LEU A 177 14.01 12.80 10.66
CA LEU A 177 13.72 11.67 9.79
C LEU A 177 12.36 11.88 9.13
N SER A 178 12.39 12.13 7.84
CA SER A 178 11.19 12.37 7.04
C SER A 178 11.44 12.04 5.58
N LEU A 179 10.38 11.66 4.88
CA LEU A 179 10.41 11.37 3.46
C LEU A 179 9.34 12.18 2.75
N LYS A 180 9.70 12.86 1.67
CA LYS A 180 8.82 13.58 0.78
C LYS A 180 8.81 12.90 -0.59
N ARG A 181 7.61 12.70 -1.14
CA ARG A 181 7.40 12.15 -2.48
C ARG A 181 6.57 13.14 -3.29
N GLU A 182 7.10 13.56 -4.44
CA GLU A 182 6.44 14.44 -5.39
C GLU A 182 6.32 13.73 -6.73
N ARG A 183 5.12 13.78 -7.29
CA ARG A 183 4.81 13.13 -8.56
C ARG A 183 4.19 14.12 -9.50
N ALA A 184 4.74 14.25 -10.71
CA ALA A 184 4.20 15.07 -11.79
C ALA A 184 4.03 14.22 -13.05
N GLY A 185 2.87 14.35 -13.69
CA GLY A 185 2.54 13.57 -14.88
C GLY A 185 1.91 14.40 -15.99
N LEU A 186 2.15 13.97 -17.22
CA LEU A 186 1.56 14.51 -18.44
C LEU A 186 1.03 13.37 -19.29
N GLY A 187 -0.23 13.45 -19.69
CA GLY A 187 -0.85 12.46 -20.57
C GLY A 187 -1.52 13.11 -21.76
N PHE A 188 -1.54 12.37 -22.86
CA PHE A 188 -2.26 12.70 -24.07
C PHE A 188 -3.02 11.47 -24.56
N GLU A 189 -4.31 11.64 -24.82
CA GLU A 189 -5.14 10.62 -25.44
C GLU A 189 -5.79 11.20 -26.69
N TYR A 190 -5.70 10.46 -27.79
CA TYR A 190 -6.37 10.76 -29.04
C TYR A 190 -7.44 9.71 -29.32
N GLN A 191 -8.67 10.15 -29.58
CA GLN A 191 -9.80 9.32 -29.95
C GLN A 191 -10.42 9.94 -31.22
N GLY A 192 -10.14 9.34 -32.37
CA GLY A 192 -10.72 9.78 -33.65
C GLY A 192 -12.15 9.26 -33.85
N GLU A 193 -12.76 9.61 -34.94
CA GLU A 193 -14.06 9.07 -35.40
C GLU A 193 -14.00 7.58 -35.78
N SER A 194 -12.80 6.98 -35.73
CA SER A 194 -12.52 5.58 -36.03
C SER A 194 -12.63 4.65 -34.85
N LEU A 195 -12.53 3.35 -35.09
CA LEU A 195 -12.55 2.29 -34.08
C LEU A 195 -11.32 2.27 -33.15
N TRP A 196 -10.33 3.13 -33.39
CA TRP A 196 -9.08 3.13 -32.63
C TRP A 196 -8.87 4.41 -31.83
N SER A 197 -8.18 4.27 -30.71
CA SER A 197 -7.65 5.38 -29.91
C SER A 197 -6.21 5.07 -29.49
N THR A 198 -5.45 6.11 -29.22
CA THR A 198 -4.06 5.98 -28.75
C THR A 198 -3.82 6.91 -27.58
N TYR A 199 -2.87 6.55 -26.72
CA TYR A 199 -2.48 7.37 -25.59
C TYR A 199 -0.99 7.26 -25.31
N VAL A 200 -0.46 8.30 -24.70
CA VAL A 200 0.89 8.36 -24.12
C VAL A 200 0.79 9.09 -22.80
N ASN A 201 1.31 8.48 -21.74
CA ASN A 201 1.43 9.06 -20.42
C ASN A 201 2.89 9.04 -20.01
N TYR A 202 3.37 10.13 -19.44
CA TYR A 202 4.66 10.25 -18.80
C TYR A 202 4.45 10.72 -17.37
N MET A 203 5.22 10.14 -16.43
CA MET A 203 5.18 10.51 -15.04
C MET A 203 6.59 10.47 -14.47
N ARG A 204 6.96 11.52 -13.75
CA ARG A 204 8.16 11.57 -12.90
C ARG A 204 7.75 11.60 -11.44
N GLU A 205 8.39 10.76 -10.66
CA GLU A 205 8.30 10.77 -9.21
C GLU A 205 9.68 11.03 -8.63
N GLU A 206 9.76 11.99 -7.71
CA GLU A 206 10.93 12.28 -6.89
C GLU A 206 10.63 11.92 -5.45
N LYS A 207 11.55 11.19 -4.78
CA LYS A 207 11.45 10.84 -3.36
C LYS A 207 12.72 11.24 -2.67
N THR A 208 12.62 12.19 -1.74
CA THR A 208 13.76 12.79 -1.04
C THR A 208 13.57 12.74 0.47
N GLY A 209 14.66 12.79 1.23
CA GLY A 209 14.65 12.86 2.68
C GLY A 209 15.67 11.96 3.35
N LEU A 210 15.39 11.59 4.60
CA LEU A 210 16.23 10.73 5.42
C LEU A 210 15.39 9.59 5.98
N LYS A 211 15.94 8.38 5.96
CA LYS A 211 15.38 7.20 6.62
C LYS A 211 16.40 6.56 7.56
N GLN A 212 15.93 5.78 8.50
CA GLN A 212 16.76 5.02 9.41
C GLN A 212 17.39 3.81 8.71
N THR A 213 18.70 3.61 8.94
CA THR A 213 19.43 2.38 8.61
C THR A 213 20.43 2.06 9.73
N SER A 214 21.24 1.03 9.57
CA SER A 214 22.32 0.71 10.52
C SER A 214 23.53 0.13 9.80
N GLY A 215 24.70 0.40 10.38
CA GLY A 215 25.96 -0.22 10.00
C GLY A 215 26.54 -1.01 11.17
N SER A 216 27.18 -2.16 10.91
CA SER A 216 27.74 -2.96 11.98
C SER A 216 29.06 -3.61 11.60
N PHE A 217 29.87 -3.78 12.65
CA PHE A 217 31.14 -4.53 12.62
C PHE A 217 31.04 -5.62 13.68
N PHE A 218 30.86 -6.86 13.25
CA PHE A 218 30.65 -8.03 14.10
C PHE A 218 29.46 -7.83 15.08
N ASN A 219 29.73 -7.52 16.35
CA ASN A 219 28.72 -7.33 17.38
C ASN A 219 28.54 -5.85 17.80
N GLN A 220 29.12 -4.92 17.08
CA GLN A 220 29.01 -3.47 17.31
C GLN A 220 28.23 -2.83 16.19
N SER A 221 27.23 -2.02 16.52
CA SER A 221 26.32 -1.42 15.54
C SER A 221 26.13 0.08 15.77
N MET A 222 25.97 0.81 14.70
CA MET A 222 25.64 2.23 14.72
C MET A 222 24.36 2.46 13.93
N MET A 223 23.40 3.19 14.52
CA MET A 223 22.25 3.69 13.79
C MET A 223 22.67 4.86 12.91
N LEU A 224 22.27 4.85 11.66
CA LEU A 224 22.71 5.80 10.63
C LEU A 224 21.51 6.43 9.93
N ALA A 225 21.64 7.71 9.57
CA ALA A 225 20.69 8.40 8.73
C ALA A 225 21.03 8.16 7.25
N GLU A 226 20.23 7.38 6.56
CA GLU A 226 20.40 7.09 5.14
C GLU A 226 19.77 8.18 4.29
N PRO A 227 20.52 8.82 3.37
CA PRO A 227 19.94 9.77 2.44
C PRO A 227 19.09 9.06 1.38
N VAL A 228 17.94 9.63 1.10
CA VAL A 228 17.03 9.21 0.04
C VAL A 228 16.95 10.31 -0.99
N ASP A 229 17.41 10.03 -2.21
CA ASP A 229 17.28 10.91 -3.36
C ASP A 229 17.02 10.07 -4.62
N TYR A 230 15.76 9.72 -4.79
CA TYR A 230 15.29 8.80 -5.83
C TYR A 230 14.47 9.52 -6.88
N THR A 231 14.72 9.18 -8.13
CA THR A 231 13.90 9.59 -9.26
C THR A 231 13.35 8.36 -9.98
N THR A 232 12.05 8.34 -10.26
CA THR A 232 11.42 7.30 -11.06
C THR A 232 10.69 7.93 -12.24
N ASP A 233 11.14 7.64 -13.45
CA ASP A 233 10.46 8.02 -14.69
C ASP A 233 9.63 6.85 -15.22
N THR A 234 8.35 7.08 -15.48
CA THR A 234 7.45 6.07 -16.05
C THR A 234 6.85 6.59 -17.34
N ILE A 235 6.90 5.78 -18.39
CA ILE A 235 6.24 6.04 -19.67
C ILE A 235 5.27 4.91 -19.97
N GLU A 236 4.04 5.25 -20.32
CA GLU A 236 3.03 4.30 -20.79
C GLU A 236 2.48 4.78 -22.14
N ALA A 237 2.44 3.90 -23.13
CA ALA A 237 1.88 4.21 -24.44
C ALA A 237 1.06 3.04 -24.96
N GLY A 238 -0.01 3.30 -25.68
CA GLY A 238 -0.82 2.21 -26.19
C GLY A 238 -1.79 2.60 -27.30
N VAL A 239 -2.26 1.56 -27.98
CA VAL A 239 -3.30 1.64 -29.00
C VAL A 239 -4.45 0.73 -28.59
N LYS A 240 -5.66 1.26 -28.61
CA LYS A 240 -6.91 0.56 -28.28
C LYS A 240 -7.75 0.45 -29.53
N LEU A 241 -8.32 -0.72 -29.79
CA LEU A 241 -9.29 -0.99 -30.85
C LEU A 241 -10.58 -1.47 -30.23
N LYS A 242 -11.71 -0.95 -30.66
CA LYS A 242 -13.03 -1.27 -30.12
C LYS A 242 -14.01 -1.57 -31.24
N GLY A 243 -14.60 -2.76 -31.24
CA GLY A 243 -15.75 -3.13 -32.06
C GLY A 243 -17.02 -3.25 -31.21
N ASP A 244 -18.12 -3.70 -31.81
CA ASP A 244 -19.42 -3.79 -31.12
C ASP A 244 -19.41 -4.77 -29.94
N ARG A 245 -18.69 -5.88 -30.07
CA ARG A 245 -18.64 -6.96 -29.07
C ARG A 245 -17.24 -7.32 -28.61
N TRP A 246 -16.23 -6.64 -29.11
CA TRP A 246 -14.84 -6.90 -28.77
C TRP A 246 -14.05 -5.61 -28.53
N PHE A 247 -13.02 -5.77 -27.74
CA PHE A 247 -12.04 -4.74 -27.44
C PHE A 247 -10.67 -5.38 -27.43
N THR A 248 -9.66 -4.69 -27.96
CA THR A 248 -8.26 -5.09 -27.81
C THR A 248 -7.40 -3.88 -27.59
N ALA A 249 -6.32 -4.06 -26.82
CA ALA A 249 -5.34 -3.01 -26.57
C ALA A 249 -3.93 -3.60 -26.57
N LEU A 250 -3.03 -2.93 -27.26
CA LEU A 250 -1.60 -3.14 -27.17
C LEU A 250 -1.01 -1.98 -26.39
N SER A 251 -0.25 -2.26 -25.34
CA SER A 251 0.38 -1.24 -24.49
C SER A 251 1.84 -1.57 -24.20
N TYR A 252 2.65 -0.54 -24.11
CA TYR A 252 4.00 -0.55 -23.61
C TYR A 252 4.04 0.21 -22.28
N ASN A 253 4.81 -0.31 -21.31
CA ASN A 253 5.10 0.36 -20.05
C ASN A 253 6.60 0.27 -19.78
N GLY A 254 7.25 1.42 -19.56
CA GLY A 254 8.64 1.56 -19.17
C GLY A 254 8.75 2.27 -17.86
N SER A 255 9.63 1.81 -16.96
CA SER A 255 9.95 2.43 -15.68
C SER A 255 11.46 2.47 -15.52
N ILE A 256 12.00 3.62 -15.16
CA ILE A 256 13.44 3.84 -14.92
C ILE A 256 13.57 4.45 -13.54
N PHE A 257 14.20 3.73 -12.64
CA PHE A 257 14.52 4.17 -11.27
C PHE A 257 15.99 4.53 -11.18
N LYS A 258 16.28 5.65 -10.55
CA LYS A 258 17.63 6.15 -10.24
C LYS A 258 17.74 6.57 -8.81
N ASN A 259 18.86 6.24 -8.20
CA ASN A 259 19.30 6.71 -6.89
C ASN A 259 20.57 7.56 -7.06
N GLU A 260 20.59 8.78 -6.51
CA GLU A 260 21.76 9.65 -6.56
C GLU A 260 22.95 9.03 -5.82
N TYR A 261 22.71 8.19 -4.82
CA TYR A 261 23.73 7.58 -3.97
C TYR A 261 23.82 6.07 -4.16
N ASN A 262 24.99 5.55 -4.51
CA ASN A 262 25.26 4.12 -4.67
C ASN A 262 25.56 3.44 -3.34
N GLN A 263 26.13 4.19 -2.38
CA GLN A 263 26.57 3.67 -1.09
C GLN A 263 26.53 4.77 -0.03
N LEU A 264 26.42 4.32 1.23
CA LEU A 264 26.58 5.13 2.43
C LEU A 264 27.87 4.71 3.13
N ASN A 265 28.83 5.61 3.22
CA ASN A 265 30.07 5.43 3.97
C ASN A 265 29.89 5.97 5.39
N PHE A 266 30.51 5.32 6.37
CA PHE A 266 30.43 5.77 7.76
C PHE A 266 31.66 5.37 8.56
N ASP A 267 32.03 6.19 9.52
CA ASP A 267 33.09 5.91 10.47
C ASP A 267 32.60 4.96 11.58
N SER A 268 33.45 4.05 12.06
CA SER A 268 33.15 3.23 13.23
C SER A 268 33.32 4.03 14.51
N ALA A 269 32.30 4.04 15.36
CA ALA A 269 32.37 4.68 16.67
C ALA A 269 33.14 3.83 17.70
N PHE A 270 33.34 2.53 17.43
CA PHE A 270 33.88 1.57 18.36
C PHE A 270 35.36 1.21 18.10
N ASN A 271 36.00 0.64 19.11
CA ASN A 271 37.31 0.00 18.91
C ASN A 271 37.18 -1.17 17.94
N PRO A 272 38.13 -1.32 16.98
CA PRO A 272 38.13 -2.48 16.09
C PRO A 272 38.25 -3.79 16.90
N THR A 273 37.32 -4.76 16.66
CA THR A 273 37.29 -5.99 17.44
C THR A 273 38.06 -7.13 16.78
N PHE A 274 37.94 -7.34 15.47
CA PHE A 274 38.60 -8.44 14.72
C PHE A 274 39.20 -7.94 13.41
N GLY A 275 39.87 -6.80 13.44
CA GLY A 275 40.46 -6.18 12.27
C GLY A 275 40.70 -4.70 12.51
N ALA A 276 41.40 -4.05 11.63
CA ALA A 276 41.74 -2.62 11.76
C ALA A 276 40.67 -1.73 11.08
N GLN A 277 39.43 -2.14 11.04
CA GLN A 277 38.39 -1.37 10.34
C GLN A 277 37.92 -0.19 11.18
N THR A 278 38.14 1.00 10.64
CA THR A 278 37.72 2.28 11.24
C THR A 278 36.54 2.91 10.49
N SER A 279 36.18 2.36 9.36
CA SER A 279 35.05 2.81 8.52
C SER A 279 34.42 1.65 7.76
N GLY A 280 33.18 1.80 7.38
CA GLY A 280 32.42 0.86 6.58
C GLY A 280 31.64 1.52 5.46
N ALA A 281 31.07 0.70 4.58
CA ALA A 281 30.17 1.12 3.52
C ALA A 281 28.99 0.18 3.41
N ILE A 282 27.81 0.73 3.16
CA ILE A 282 26.56 0.00 2.91
C ILE A 282 26.11 0.32 1.49
N ALA A 283 25.80 -0.71 0.69
CA ALA A 283 25.17 -0.52 -0.61
C ALA A 283 23.76 0.03 -0.44
N LEU A 284 23.40 1.03 -1.24
CA LEU A 284 22.07 1.62 -1.27
C LEU A 284 21.27 1.07 -2.45
N ASP A 285 19.96 1.39 -2.50
CA ASP A 285 19.05 0.90 -3.53
C ASP A 285 19.59 1.18 -4.94
N PRO A 286 19.82 0.15 -5.79
CA PRO A 286 20.50 0.30 -7.07
C PRO A 286 19.58 0.85 -8.16
N ASP A 287 20.18 1.53 -9.15
CA ASP A 287 19.52 1.91 -10.39
C ASP A 287 18.95 0.68 -11.08
N ASN A 288 17.73 0.80 -11.59
CA ASN A 288 17.08 -0.29 -12.29
C ASN A 288 16.07 0.21 -13.33
N GLN A 289 15.72 -0.64 -14.28
CA GLN A 289 14.73 -0.35 -15.28
C GLN A 289 13.85 -1.57 -15.60
N SER A 290 12.64 -1.30 -16.04
CA SER A 290 11.67 -2.31 -16.45
C SER A 290 10.96 -1.89 -17.72
N HIS A 291 10.88 -2.80 -18.70
CA HIS A 291 10.21 -2.59 -19.98
C HIS A 291 9.26 -3.74 -20.25
N THR A 292 7.98 -3.46 -20.38
CA THR A 292 6.97 -4.48 -20.63
C THR A 292 6.05 -4.10 -21.79
N VAL A 293 5.65 -5.09 -22.56
CA VAL A 293 4.62 -4.99 -23.59
C VAL A 293 3.46 -5.91 -23.23
N SER A 294 2.24 -5.44 -23.35
CA SER A 294 1.07 -6.27 -23.10
C SER A 294 0.03 -6.14 -24.20
N LEU A 295 -0.56 -7.28 -24.55
CA LEU A 295 -1.72 -7.38 -25.42
C LEU A 295 -2.92 -7.86 -24.58
N MET A 296 -3.99 -7.10 -24.59
CA MET A 296 -5.24 -7.41 -23.91
C MET A 296 -6.37 -7.54 -24.93
N GLY A 297 -7.27 -8.51 -24.70
CA GLY A 297 -8.46 -8.69 -25.49
C GLY A 297 -9.69 -9.00 -24.64
N GLN A 298 -10.85 -8.55 -25.08
CA GLN A 298 -12.13 -8.86 -24.46
C GLN A 298 -13.19 -9.08 -25.55
N TYR A 299 -14.05 -10.08 -25.34
CA TYR A 299 -15.22 -10.36 -26.16
C TYR A 299 -16.44 -10.55 -25.25
N ASN A 300 -17.59 -10.01 -25.64
CA ASN A 300 -18.84 -10.12 -24.91
C ASN A 300 -20.03 -10.19 -25.89
N ASP A 301 -20.81 -11.29 -25.82
CA ASP A 301 -22.02 -11.46 -26.62
C ASP A 301 -23.33 -11.30 -25.82
N GLY A 302 -23.21 -10.86 -24.54
CA GLY A 302 -24.33 -10.70 -23.62
C GLY A 302 -24.57 -11.94 -22.74
N SER A 303 -24.28 -13.13 -23.20
CA SER A 303 -24.34 -14.38 -22.41
C SER A 303 -22.98 -14.87 -21.99
N ASN A 304 -21.99 -14.68 -22.83
CA ASN A 304 -20.62 -15.10 -22.61
C ASN A 304 -19.68 -13.89 -22.64
N SER A 305 -18.75 -13.87 -21.72
CA SER A 305 -17.64 -12.91 -21.68
C SER A 305 -16.33 -13.68 -21.62
N LEU A 306 -15.42 -13.34 -22.54
CA LEU A 306 -14.06 -13.83 -22.58
C LEU A 306 -13.13 -12.62 -22.47
N SER A 307 -12.21 -12.64 -21.55
CA SER A 307 -11.14 -11.63 -21.45
C SER A 307 -9.79 -12.30 -21.24
N GLY A 308 -8.75 -11.72 -21.81
CA GLY A 308 -7.40 -12.22 -21.67
C GLY A 308 -6.37 -11.11 -21.82
N ARG A 309 -5.21 -11.33 -21.22
CA ARG A 309 -4.02 -10.48 -21.33
C ARG A 309 -2.79 -11.36 -21.41
N ILE A 310 -1.87 -10.99 -22.26
CA ILE A 310 -0.50 -11.51 -22.31
C ILE A 310 0.43 -10.33 -22.10
N LEU A 311 1.42 -10.49 -21.22
CA LEU A 311 2.45 -9.52 -20.92
C LEU A 311 3.80 -10.20 -21.07
N THR A 312 4.75 -9.54 -21.71
CA THR A 312 6.16 -9.94 -21.73
C THR A 312 7.03 -8.72 -21.52
N GLY A 313 8.19 -8.91 -20.95
CA GLY A 313 9.11 -7.82 -20.68
C GLY A 313 10.38 -8.25 -19.99
N GLN A 314 11.21 -7.28 -19.69
CA GLN A 314 12.48 -7.48 -19.01
C GLN A 314 12.68 -6.41 -17.94
N MET A 315 13.25 -6.82 -16.82
CA MET A 315 13.81 -5.95 -15.79
C MET A 315 15.33 -6.09 -15.84
N SER A 316 16.04 -5.01 -15.65
CA SER A 316 17.51 -5.01 -15.60
C SER A 316 18.04 -4.04 -14.56
N GLN A 317 19.21 -4.37 -14.04
CA GLN A 317 19.96 -3.59 -13.07
C GLN A 317 21.42 -3.68 -13.42
N ASP A 318 22.09 -2.55 -13.62
CA ASP A 318 23.52 -2.44 -13.82
C ASP A 318 24.08 -1.55 -12.73
N GLN A 319 24.77 -2.13 -11.74
CA GLN A 319 25.22 -1.45 -10.53
C GLN A 319 26.64 -1.85 -10.21
N SER A 320 27.51 -0.85 -9.99
CA SER A 320 28.84 -1.06 -9.42
C SER A 320 28.73 -1.60 -7.99
N LEU A 321 29.54 -2.61 -7.68
CA LEU A 321 29.57 -3.22 -6.36
C LEU A 321 30.38 -2.38 -5.38
N VAL A 322 29.92 -2.36 -4.12
CA VAL A 322 30.60 -1.68 -3.02
C VAL A 322 31.68 -2.60 -2.46
N THR A 323 32.92 -2.09 -2.35
CA THR A 323 34.01 -2.84 -1.75
C THR A 323 33.87 -2.87 -0.23
N SER A 324 34.10 -4.04 0.37
CA SER A 324 33.98 -4.20 1.83
C SER A 324 35.08 -3.50 2.65
N GLY A 325 36.10 -2.94 2.01
CA GLY A 325 37.27 -2.38 2.72
C GLY A 325 38.25 -3.42 3.28
N TYR A 326 37.93 -4.72 3.20
CA TYR A 326 38.78 -5.81 3.71
C TYR A 326 39.91 -6.24 2.78
N GLY A 327 40.09 -5.56 1.66
CA GLY A 327 41.15 -5.86 0.70
C GLY A 327 40.93 -7.12 -0.15
N TYR A 328 39.70 -7.65 -0.17
CA TYR A 328 39.34 -8.78 -1.03
C TYR A 328 38.95 -8.31 -2.42
N GLN A 329 39.36 -9.10 -3.41
CA GLN A 329 38.90 -8.89 -4.76
C GLN A 329 37.47 -9.42 -4.89
N LEU A 330 36.60 -8.59 -5.43
CA LEU A 330 35.27 -9.00 -5.86
C LEU A 330 35.38 -9.88 -7.12
N PRO A 331 34.48 -10.85 -7.33
CA PRO A 331 34.48 -11.66 -8.55
C PRO A 331 34.19 -10.84 -9.81
N THR A 332 33.46 -9.73 -9.65
CA THR A 332 33.14 -8.76 -10.69
C THR A 332 33.06 -7.35 -10.10
N ASP A 333 33.26 -6.33 -10.94
CA ASP A 333 33.16 -4.93 -10.51
C ASP A 333 31.73 -4.41 -10.48
N ALA A 334 30.80 -5.07 -11.20
CA ALA A 334 29.41 -4.67 -11.31
C ALA A 334 28.49 -5.89 -11.45
N VAL A 335 27.23 -5.71 -11.08
CA VAL A 335 26.15 -6.68 -11.30
C VAL A 335 25.38 -6.30 -12.56
N ASP A 336 25.35 -7.19 -13.57
CA ASP A 336 24.45 -7.11 -14.72
C ASP A 336 23.27 -8.06 -14.48
N ALA A 337 22.30 -7.62 -13.69
CA ALA A 337 21.15 -8.43 -13.35
C ALA A 337 20.04 -8.30 -14.39
N LYS A 338 19.48 -9.44 -14.80
CA LYS A 338 18.40 -9.53 -15.79
C LYS A 338 17.31 -10.47 -15.34
N VAL A 339 16.08 -10.02 -15.47
CA VAL A 339 14.90 -10.82 -15.19
C VAL A 339 13.94 -10.72 -16.35
N ASP A 340 13.61 -11.85 -16.97
CA ASP A 340 12.60 -11.93 -18.00
C ASP A 340 11.23 -12.19 -17.39
N LEU A 341 10.21 -11.52 -17.91
CA LEU A 341 8.85 -11.57 -17.41
C LEU A 341 7.91 -12.13 -18.47
N LEU A 342 7.08 -13.10 -18.08
CA LEU A 342 5.95 -13.59 -18.87
C LEU A 342 4.71 -13.68 -17.99
N GLY A 343 3.66 -12.96 -18.38
CA GLY A 343 2.35 -13.00 -17.69
C GLY A 343 1.25 -13.37 -18.67
N MET A 344 0.33 -14.24 -18.24
CA MET A 344 -0.90 -14.56 -18.97
C MET A 344 -2.06 -14.59 -18.01
N ASN A 345 -3.17 -13.99 -18.41
CA ASN A 345 -4.43 -14.04 -17.69
C ASN A 345 -5.54 -14.35 -18.68
N LEU A 346 -6.37 -15.33 -18.36
CA LEU A 346 -7.56 -15.69 -19.13
C LEU A 346 -8.75 -15.82 -18.18
N LYS A 347 -9.87 -15.19 -18.52
CA LYS A 347 -11.12 -15.29 -17.76
C LYS A 347 -12.30 -15.53 -18.70
N VAL A 348 -13.09 -16.51 -18.37
CA VAL A 348 -14.34 -16.86 -19.08
C VAL A 348 -15.49 -16.79 -18.09
N VAL A 349 -16.57 -16.14 -18.50
CA VAL A 349 -17.84 -16.12 -17.73
C VAL A 349 -18.96 -16.47 -18.68
N SER A 350 -19.79 -17.44 -18.33
CA SER A 350 -20.92 -17.88 -19.13
C SER A 350 -22.21 -17.89 -18.32
N LYS A 351 -23.23 -17.22 -18.81
CA LYS A 351 -24.58 -17.29 -18.31
C LYS A 351 -25.27 -18.51 -18.96
N VAL A 352 -25.13 -19.68 -18.31
CA VAL A 352 -25.69 -20.95 -18.82
C VAL A 352 -27.21 -20.93 -18.83
N SER A 353 -27.81 -20.30 -17.80
CA SER A 353 -29.26 -20.11 -17.69
C SER A 353 -29.56 -18.83 -16.90
N ASN A 354 -30.84 -18.50 -16.71
CA ASN A 354 -31.22 -17.39 -15.84
C ASN A 354 -30.89 -17.62 -14.37
N SER A 355 -30.64 -18.88 -13.97
CA SER A 355 -30.32 -19.24 -12.59
C SER A 355 -28.86 -19.66 -12.40
N LEU A 356 -28.12 -19.97 -13.46
CA LEU A 356 -26.77 -20.52 -13.37
C LEU A 356 -25.78 -19.68 -14.20
N ARG A 357 -24.74 -19.20 -13.55
CA ARG A 357 -23.55 -18.61 -14.17
C ARG A 357 -22.32 -19.41 -13.77
N LEU A 358 -21.50 -19.74 -14.73
CA LEU A 358 -20.20 -20.37 -14.55
C LEU A 358 -19.09 -19.38 -14.86
N SER A 359 -18.01 -19.45 -14.12
CA SER A 359 -16.81 -18.72 -14.39
C SER A 359 -15.56 -19.59 -14.23
N GLY A 360 -14.57 -19.32 -15.07
CA GLY A 360 -13.25 -19.92 -14.98
C GLY A 360 -12.19 -18.86 -15.23
N SER A 361 -11.06 -18.94 -14.54
CA SER A 361 -9.89 -18.14 -14.83
C SER A 361 -8.60 -18.96 -14.71
N TYR A 362 -7.63 -18.58 -15.51
CA TYR A 362 -6.28 -19.07 -15.43
C TYR A 362 -5.33 -17.88 -15.44
N ASP A 363 -4.44 -17.84 -14.45
CA ASP A 363 -3.40 -16.85 -14.30
C ASP A 363 -2.05 -17.57 -14.30
N TYR A 364 -1.14 -17.13 -15.14
CA TYR A 364 0.24 -17.57 -15.22
C TYR A 364 1.15 -16.37 -15.09
N TYR A 365 2.15 -16.46 -14.24
CA TYR A 365 3.19 -15.45 -14.10
C TYR A 365 4.53 -16.13 -13.88
N ASP A 366 5.50 -15.76 -14.71
CA ASP A 366 6.86 -16.27 -14.71
C ASP A 366 7.83 -15.11 -14.58
N ARG A 367 8.72 -15.21 -13.63
CA ARG A 367 9.81 -14.30 -13.38
C ARG A 367 11.10 -15.13 -13.42
N ASP A 368 11.76 -15.12 -14.56
CA ASP A 368 12.94 -15.89 -14.87
C ASP A 368 14.19 -15.00 -14.67
N ASN A 369 14.99 -15.30 -13.65
CA ASN A 369 16.12 -14.48 -13.22
C ASN A 369 17.41 -14.99 -13.84
N ASN A 370 17.84 -14.35 -14.91
CA ASN A 370 19.02 -14.69 -15.70
C ASN A 370 20.31 -13.97 -15.22
N THR A 371 20.32 -13.50 -13.96
CA THR A 371 21.50 -12.87 -13.37
C THR A 371 22.66 -13.88 -13.28
N PRO A 372 23.89 -13.55 -13.75
CA PRO A 372 25.04 -14.44 -13.66
C PRO A 372 25.32 -14.87 -12.21
N ILE A 373 25.67 -16.15 -12.06
CA ILE A 373 26.10 -16.69 -10.77
C ILE A 373 27.61 -16.57 -10.69
N GLU A 374 28.07 -15.90 -9.66
CA GLU A 374 29.48 -15.66 -9.38
C GLU A 374 29.90 -16.34 -8.08
N GLU A 375 31.19 -16.67 -8.00
CA GLU A 375 31.80 -17.26 -6.81
C GLU A 375 32.35 -16.18 -5.89
N TRP A 376 31.83 -16.11 -4.68
CA TRP A 376 32.16 -15.12 -3.67
C TRP A 376 32.99 -15.75 -2.55
N THR A 377 33.95 -15.01 -2.03
CA THR A 377 34.62 -15.38 -0.79
C THR A 377 33.71 -15.05 0.38
N GLN A 378 33.28 -16.05 1.14
CA GLN A 378 32.45 -15.84 2.30
C GLN A 378 33.20 -15.11 3.41
N ILE A 379 32.65 -14.00 3.88
CA ILE A 379 33.11 -13.27 5.06
C ILE A 379 32.22 -13.69 6.23
N SER A 380 32.82 -14.17 7.30
CA SER A 380 32.13 -14.57 8.53
C SER A 380 32.76 -13.84 9.70
N ILE A 381 31.96 -13.18 10.54
CA ILE A 381 32.42 -12.51 11.76
C ILE A 381 33.56 -11.48 11.44
N ASN A 382 33.36 -10.65 10.42
CA ASN A 382 34.40 -9.71 9.94
C ASN A 382 35.74 -10.38 9.59
N ASN A 383 35.72 -11.66 9.29
CA ASN A 383 36.91 -12.43 8.93
C ASN A 383 36.60 -13.34 7.75
N VAL A 384 37.63 -13.62 6.95
CA VAL A 384 37.48 -14.54 5.82
C VAL A 384 37.40 -15.96 6.33
N SER A 385 36.33 -16.65 6.02
CA SER A 385 36.15 -18.03 6.39
C SER A 385 36.95 -19.00 5.50
N GLY A 386 37.42 -18.53 4.33
CA GLY A 386 38.00 -19.37 3.28
C GLY A 386 36.99 -20.25 2.56
N LYS A 387 35.69 -20.13 2.89
CA LYS A 387 34.61 -20.82 2.20
C LYS A 387 34.13 -20.01 1.00
N VAL A 388 33.57 -20.70 0.05
CA VAL A 388 32.95 -20.12 -1.14
C VAL A 388 31.45 -19.98 -0.92
N ALA A 389 30.90 -18.89 -1.36
CA ALA A 389 29.46 -18.67 -1.46
C ALA A 389 29.10 -18.23 -2.88
N TYR A 390 27.85 -18.37 -3.26
CA TYR A 390 27.32 -18.00 -4.56
C TYR A 390 26.14 -17.07 -4.37
N ASN A 391 25.96 -16.11 -5.28
CA ASN A 391 24.73 -15.36 -5.33
C ASN A 391 23.59 -16.24 -5.88
N THR A 392 22.37 -15.98 -5.43
CA THR A 392 21.19 -16.78 -5.77
C THR A 392 20.20 -15.98 -6.62
N PRO A 393 20.13 -16.25 -7.94
CA PRO A 393 19.14 -15.63 -8.81
C PRO A 393 17.78 -16.30 -8.61
N TYR A 394 16.98 -15.81 -7.65
CA TYR A 394 15.68 -16.36 -7.33
C TYR A 394 14.67 -16.22 -8.46
N ASP A 395 14.12 -17.34 -8.89
CA ASP A 395 13.02 -17.45 -9.83
C ASP A 395 11.70 -17.64 -9.11
N ASN A 396 10.63 -17.28 -9.78
CA ASN A 396 9.29 -17.58 -9.29
C ASN A 396 8.31 -17.73 -10.45
N ARG A 397 7.70 -18.92 -10.56
CA ARG A 397 6.60 -19.21 -11.46
C ARG A 397 5.34 -19.49 -10.67
N THR A 398 4.31 -18.71 -10.90
CA THR A 398 2.99 -18.88 -10.26
C THR A 398 1.94 -19.25 -11.31
N GLN A 399 1.18 -20.31 -11.04
CA GLN A 399 0.02 -20.71 -11.80
C GLN A 399 -1.21 -20.73 -10.88
N ARG A 400 -2.30 -20.14 -11.34
CA ARG A 400 -3.58 -20.16 -10.59
C ARG A 400 -4.70 -20.54 -11.54
N PHE A 401 -5.47 -21.54 -11.14
CA PHE A 401 -6.67 -21.95 -11.83
C PHE A 401 -7.86 -21.84 -10.89
N LYS A 402 -8.94 -21.19 -11.33
CA LYS A 402 -10.14 -21.02 -10.53
C LYS A 402 -11.36 -21.37 -11.36
N VAL A 403 -12.28 -22.11 -10.76
CA VAL A 403 -13.61 -22.34 -11.30
C VAL A 403 -14.65 -22.03 -10.23
N ALA A 404 -15.74 -21.40 -10.65
CA ALA A 404 -16.84 -21.10 -9.75
C ALA A 404 -18.19 -21.19 -10.46
N ALA A 405 -19.21 -21.56 -9.70
CA ALA A 405 -20.61 -21.58 -10.10
C ALA A 405 -21.42 -20.68 -9.18
N ASP A 406 -22.17 -19.76 -9.77
CA ASP A 406 -23.18 -18.94 -9.08
C ASP A 406 -24.58 -19.50 -9.42
N TYR A 407 -25.29 -20.01 -8.44
CA TYR A 407 -26.61 -20.60 -8.63
C TYR A 407 -27.68 -19.86 -7.83
N ARG A 408 -28.69 -19.36 -8.53
CA ARG A 408 -29.86 -18.75 -7.92
C ARG A 408 -30.88 -19.87 -7.59
N ILE A 409 -30.98 -20.19 -6.30
CA ILE A 409 -31.91 -21.23 -5.81
C ILE A 409 -33.35 -20.73 -5.95
N THR A 410 -33.63 -19.53 -5.44
CA THR A 410 -34.92 -18.84 -5.57
C THR A 410 -34.68 -17.32 -5.68
N HIS A 411 -35.77 -16.55 -5.78
CA HIS A 411 -35.67 -15.11 -5.64
C HIS A 411 -35.13 -14.77 -4.24
N GLY A 412 -33.98 -14.07 -4.19
CA GLY A 412 -33.35 -13.67 -2.94
C GLY A 412 -32.45 -14.71 -2.26
N ILE A 413 -32.30 -15.94 -2.82
CA ILE A 413 -31.37 -16.95 -2.29
C ILE A 413 -30.40 -17.39 -3.40
N LYS A 414 -29.10 -17.19 -3.16
CA LYS A 414 -28.00 -17.59 -4.07
C LYS A 414 -27.00 -18.46 -3.34
N LEU A 415 -26.52 -19.47 -4.02
CA LEU A 415 -25.38 -20.29 -3.60
C LEU A 415 -24.27 -20.12 -4.62
N ASP A 416 -23.15 -19.62 -4.16
CA ASP A 416 -21.91 -19.53 -4.93
C ASP A 416 -20.95 -20.59 -4.39
N GLY A 417 -20.19 -21.26 -5.24
CA GLY A 417 -19.18 -22.20 -4.82
C GLY A 417 -18.08 -22.33 -5.86
N GLY A 418 -16.91 -22.69 -5.41
CA GLY A 418 -15.76 -22.77 -6.30
C GLY A 418 -14.62 -23.59 -5.76
N TYR A 419 -13.66 -23.80 -6.65
CA TYR A 419 -12.39 -24.43 -6.40
C TYR A 419 -11.28 -23.56 -6.98
N ASP A 420 -10.27 -23.29 -6.16
CA ASP A 420 -9.10 -22.52 -6.50
C ASP A 420 -7.87 -23.41 -6.33
N PHE A 421 -7.05 -23.53 -7.37
CA PHE A 421 -5.76 -24.19 -7.37
C PHE A 421 -4.68 -23.15 -7.59
N LYS A 422 -3.59 -23.23 -6.79
CA LYS A 422 -2.41 -22.39 -6.94
C LYS A 422 -1.16 -23.27 -6.85
N ARG A 423 -0.27 -23.16 -7.85
CA ARG A 423 1.08 -23.71 -7.82
C ARG A 423 2.10 -22.59 -7.87
N ASP A 424 3.06 -22.60 -6.95
CA ASP A 424 4.26 -21.76 -7.01
C ASP A 424 5.47 -22.69 -7.19
N GLU A 425 6.29 -22.41 -8.20
CA GLU A 425 7.56 -23.08 -8.50
C GLU A 425 8.69 -22.07 -8.29
N ARG A 426 9.83 -22.54 -7.75
CA ARG A 426 10.96 -21.70 -7.31
C ARG A 426 12.26 -22.46 -7.50
N GLU A 427 13.32 -21.73 -7.81
CA GLU A 427 14.69 -22.24 -7.76
C GLU A 427 15.42 -21.67 -6.53
N TYR A 428 16.47 -22.34 -6.10
CA TYR A 428 17.35 -21.93 -5.00
C TYR A 428 16.66 -21.68 -3.66
N GLN A 429 15.57 -22.37 -3.40
CA GLN A 429 14.84 -22.30 -2.12
C GLN A 429 14.68 -23.68 -1.51
N ASP A 430 14.38 -23.73 -0.20
CA ASP A 430 14.25 -24.97 0.57
C ASP A 430 13.16 -25.91 0.04
N ARG A 431 12.24 -25.39 -0.78
CA ARG A 431 11.17 -26.15 -1.42
C ARG A 431 10.92 -25.61 -2.83
N GLU A 432 11.08 -26.48 -3.82
CA GLU A 432 10.97 -26.11 -5.23
C GLU A 432 9.55 -25.77 -5.65
N SER A 433 8.55 -26.48 -5.10
CA SER A 433 7.15 -26.20 -5.45
C SER A 433 6.21 -26.33 -4.27
N THR A 434 5.15 -25.52 -4.29
CA THR A 434 4.00 -25.64 -3.40
C THR A 434 2.72 -25.61 -4.20
N ASP A 435 1.79 -26.53 -3.86
CA ASP A 435 0.47 -26.67 -4.44
C ASP A 435 -0.59 -26.36 -3.38
N GLU A 436 -1.44 -25.40 -3.63
CA GLU A 436 -2.54 -25.01 -2.73
C GLU A 436 -3.88 -25.26 -3.39
N ASN A 437 -4.72 -26.08 -2.74
CA ASN A 437 -6.05 -26.47 -3.17
C ASN A 437 -7.07 -25.87 -2.20
N THR A 438 -7.97 -25.03 -2.67
CA THR A 438 -9.00 -24.40 -1.83
C THR A 438 -10.39 -24.67 -2.38
N VAL A 439 -11.26 -25.21 -1.56
CA VAL A 439 -12.70 -25.35 -1.84
C VAL A 439 -13.45 -24.34 -0.98
N TRP A 440 -14.43 -23.66 -1.57
CA TRP A 440 -15.22 -22.69 -0.85
C TRP A 440 -16.69 -22.70 -1.30
N ALA A 441 -17.59 -22.30 -0.39
CA ALA A 441 -18.99 -22.07 -0.68
C ALA A 441 -19.49 -20.84 0.06
N ARG A 442 -20.40 -20.09 -0.57
CA ARG A 442 -21.04 -18.90 0.01
C ARG A 442 -22.54 -18.95 -0.23
N LEU A 443 -23.31 -18.90 0.83
CA LEU A 443 -24.76 -18.72 0.79
C LEU A 443 -25.08 -17.25 1.02
N ARG A 444 -25.85 -16.66 0.11
CA ARG A 444 -26.40 -15.30 0.25
C ARG A 444 -27.90 -15.37 0.32
N VAL A 445 -28.48 -14.66 1.30
CA VAL A 445 -29.92 -14.60 1.56
C VAL A 445 -30.34 -13.14 1.66
N ASN A 446 -31.14 -12.68 0.71
CA ASN A 446 -31.80 -11.37 0.70
C ASN A 446 -33.29 -11.48 0.36
N SER A 447 -33.90 -12.62 0.74
CA SER A 447 -35.34 -12.88 0.56
C SER A 447 -36.21 -12.31 1.67
N PHE A 448 -35.62 -11.85 2.77
CA PHE A 448 -36.32 -11.19 3.86
C PHE A 448 -36.24 -9.69 3.66
N ASP A 449 -37.39 -9.03 3.75
CA ASP A 449 -37.39 -7.57 3.72
C ASP A 449 -36.47 -7.01 4.82
N MET A 450 -35.70 -5.96 4.52
CA MET A 450 -34.79 -5.30 5.44
C MET A 450 -33.52 -6.08 5.81
N TRP A 451 -33.30 -7.31 5.27
CA TRP A 451 -32.11 -8.12 5.59
C TRP A 451 -31.36 -8.54 4.34
N ASP A 452 -30.05 -8.29 4.31
CA ASP A 452 -29.09 -8.89 3.37
C ASP A 452 -28.03 -9.63 4.20
N MET A 453 -27.92 -10.93 4.00
CA MET A 453 -27.05 -11.78 4.78
C MET A 453 -26.25 -12.71 3.88
N TRP A 454 -25.01 -12.95 4.23
CA TRP A 454 -24.25 -14.03 3.60
C TRP A 454 -23.30 -14.68 4.59
N VAL A 455 -23.02 -15.94 4.36
CA VAL A 455 -22.00 -16.73 5.04
C VAL A 455 -21.16 -17.45 4.00
N LYS A 456 -19.84 -17.45 4.19
CA LYS A 456 -18.87 -18.16 3.36
C LYS A 456 -17.99 -19.03 4.23
N GLY A 457 -17.79 -20.29 3.83
CA GLY A 457 -16.81 -21.19 4.38
C GLY A 457 -15.80 -21.58 3.31
N SER A 458 -14.54 -21.75 3.69
CA SER A 458 -13.50 -22.29 2.83
C SER A 458 -12.54 -23.19 3.61
N TYR A 459 -12.03 -24.18 2.91
CA TYR A 459 -10.95 -25.04 3.37
C TYR A 459 -9.90 -25.12 2.28
N GLY A 460 -8.65 -24.85 2.66
CA GLY A 460 -7.47 -24.87 1.80
C GLY A 460 -6.41 -25.78 2.38
N ASN A 461 -5.81 -26.62 1.55
CA ASN A 461 -4.65 -27.43 1.89
C ASN A 461 -3.50 -27.03 0.96
N ARG A 462 -2.33 -26.79 1.54
CA ARG A 462 -1.08 -26.54 0.84
C ARG A 462 -0.07 -27.62 1.18
N ASP A 463 0.44 -28.27 0.14
CA ASP A 463 1.54 -29.23 0.17
C ASP A 463 2.57 -28.92 -0.94
N GLY A 464 3.45 -29.82 -1.32
CA GLY A 464 4.37 -29.62 -2.45
C GLY A 464 5.53 -30.61 -2.52
N SER A 465 6.62 -30.20 -3.17
CA SER A 465 7.85 -31.00 -3.26
C SER A 465 8.46 -31.23 -1.89
N GLN A 466 9.41 -32.17 -1.80
CA GLN A 466 10.14 -32.46 -0.57
C GLN A 466 10.86 -31.20 -0.07
N TYR A 467 10.67 -30.86 1.21
CA TYR A 467 11.37 -29.76 1.85
C TYR A 467 12.82 -30.15 2.11
N GLN A 468 13.77 -29.38 1.62
CA GLN A 468 15.21 -29.60 1.80
C GLN A 468 15.84 -28.27 2.21
N ALA A 469 16.62 -28.28 3.30
CA ALA A 469 17.42 -27.12 3.66
C ALA A 469 18.40 -26.80 2.53
N SER A 470 18.37 -25.60 2.02
CA SER A 470 19.19 -25.19 0.89
C SER A 470 20.60 -24.82 1.34
N GLU A 471 21.62 -25.36 0.65
CA GLU A 471 23.01 -24.96 0.81
C GLU A 471 23.25 -23.48 0.41
N TRP A 472 22.33 -22.92 -0.39
CA TRP A 472 22.40 -21.55 -0.87
C TRP A 472 22.00 -20.50 0.16
N THR A 473 21.18 -20.87 1.16
CA THR A 473 20.63 -19.90 2.12
C THR A 473 21.45 -19.78 3.39
N SER A 474 22.01 -20.85 3.94
CA SER A 474 22.90 -20.84 5.09
C SER A 474 23.49 -22.20 5.37
N SER A 475 24.78 -22.29 5.70
CA SER A 475 25.41 -23.53 6.22
C SER A 475 24.98 -23.88 7.65
N GLU A 476 24.28 -22.95 8.33
CA GLU A 476 23.82 -23.11 9.71
C GLU A 476 22.29 -23.33 9.79
N THR A 477 21.66 -23.65 8.67
CA THR A 477 20.21 -23.88 8.63
C THR A 477 19.86 -25.15 9.39
N ASN A 478 18.92 -25.04 10.33
CA ASN A 478 18.37 -26.20 11.02
C ASN A 478 17.48 -27.00 10.06
N SER A 479 17.77 -28.28 9.90
CA SER A 479 17.04 -29.19 8.98
C SER A 479 15.55 -29.35 9.35
N LEU A 480 15.17 -29.04 10.57
CA LEU A 480 13.77 -29.06 11.05
C LEU A 480 13.03 -27.75 10.81
N LEU A 481 13.74 -26.67 10.43
CA LEU A 481 13.12 -25.37 10.18
C LEU A 481 12.21 -25.43 8.94
N ARG A 482 11.00 -24.97 9.10
CA ARG A 482 10.06 -24.73 8.02
C ARG A 482 9.72 -23.24 7.94
N LYS A 483 10.05 -22.61 6.82
CA LYS A 483 9.66 -21.24 6.53
C LYS A 483 8.15 -21.22 6.23
N TYR A 484 7.39 -20.40 6.90
CA TYR A 484 5.91 -20.42 6.86
C TYR A 484 5.32 -20.28 5.44
N ASN A 485 6.03 -19.60 4.55
CA ASN A 485 5.62 -19.42 3.14
C ASN A 485 5.86 -20.66 2.26
N LEU A 486 6.67 -21.61 2.73
CA LEU A 486 7.00 -22.87 2.04
C LEU A 486 6.43 -24.10 2.75
N ALA A 487 6.07 -24.01 4.01
CA ALA A 487 5.60 -25.12 4.84
C ALA A 487 4.23 -25.66 4.36
N ASP A 488 3.93 -26.90 4.70
CA ASP A 488 2.59 -27.46 4.57
C ASP A 488 1.63 -26.71 5.48
N ARG A 489 0.39 -26.52 5.02
CA ARG A 489 -0.58 -25.72 5.75
C ARG A 489 -2.01 -26.14 5.43
N ASP A 490 -2.80 -26.35 6.45
CA ASP A 490 -4.24 -26.44 6.38
C ASP A 490 -4.87 -25.11 6.84
N ARG A 491 -5.73 -24.56 6.00
CA ARG A 491 -6.44 -23.30 6.29
C ARG A 491 -7.93 -23.50 6.31
N THR A 492 -8.55 -23.22 7.44
CA THR A 492 -10.00 -23.14 7.58
C THR A 492 -10.43 -21.69 7.77
N GLN A 493 -11.39 -21.22 7.00
CA GLN A 493 -11.87 -19.84 7.12
C GLN A 493 -13.40 -19.79 7.04
N ILE A 494 -14.01 -18.99 7.94
CA ILE A 494 -15.44 -18.69 7.96
C ILE A 494 -15.61 -17.19 7.97
N GLU A 495 -16.46 -16.67 7.10
CA GLU A 495 -16.82 -15.26 7.01
C GLU A 495 -18.34 -15.12 6.99
N ALA A 496 -18.87 -14.11 7.68
CA ALA A 496 -20.29 -13.79 7.65
C ALA A 496 -20.50 -12.27 7.61
N ARG A 497 -21.55 -11.82 6.96
CA ARG A 497 -22.00 -10.43 7.01
C ARG A 497 -23.51 -10.36 7.04
N ILE A 498 -24.02 -9.44 7.83
CA ILE A 498 -25.45 -9.18 8.00
C ILE A 498 -25.65 -7.67 7.91
N THR A 499 -26.46 -7.26 6.95
CA THR A 499 -26.91 -5.86 6.84
C THR A 499 -28.41 -5.83 7.14
N HIS A 500 -28.81 -4.98 8.07
CA HIS A 500 -30.19 -4.81 8.48
C HIS A 500 -30.60 -3.34 8.32
N THR A 501 -31.71 -3.13 7.61
CA THR A 501 -32.30 -1.80 7.37
C THR A 501 -33.72 -1.75 7.92
N PRO A 502 -33.87 -1.69 9.28
CA PRO A 502 -35.21 -1.74 9.92
C PRO A 502 -36.08 -0.52 9.58
N LEU A 503 -35.47 0.56 9.19
CA LEU A 503 -36.12 1.81 8.74
C LEU A 503 -35.35 2.30 7.52
N ASP A 504 -36.02 3.04 6.64
CA ASP A 504 -35.37 3.70 5.48
C ASP A 504 -34.22 4.64 5.91
N SER A 505 -34.27 5.11 7.14
CA SER A 505 -33.30 6.03 7.75
C SER A 505 -32.22 5.35 8.59
N LEU A 506 -32.30 4.02 8.85
CA LEU A 506 -31.37 3.29 9.72
C LEU A 506 -30.79 2.08 9.02
N THR A 507 -29.46 2.05 8.92
CA THR A 507 -28.70 0.88 8.45
C THR A 507 -27.78 0.41 9.56
N ILE A 508 -27.81 -0.91 9.82
CA ILE A 508 -26.93 -1.62 10.75
C ILE A 508 -26.22 -2.69 9.95
N ASP A 509 -24.90 -2.71 10.00
CA ASP A 509 -24.07 -3.69 9.30
C ASP A 509 -23.15 -4.37 10.31
N PHE A 510 -23.05 -5.70 10.25
CA PHE A 510 -22.19 -6.50 11.08
C PHE A 510 -21.44 -7.51 10.22
N GLY A 511 -20.12 -7.55 10.37
CA GLY A 511 -19.24 -8.52 9.74
C GLY A 511 -18.46 -9.31 10.77
N ALA A 512 -18.15 -10.56 10.46
CA ALA A 512 -17.27 -11.42 11.26
C ALA A 512 -16.44 -12.33 10.37
N ARG A 513 -15.18 -12.55 10.74
CA ARG A 513 -14.27 -13.47 10.08
C ARG A 513 -13.47 -14.24 11.13
N TYR A 514 -13.30 -15.51 10.86
CA TYR A 514 -12.37 -16.38 11.57
C TYR A 514 -11.54 -17.15 10.57
N ALA A 515 -10.23 -17.20 10.75
CA ALA A 515 -9.31 -18.02 9.96
C ALA A 515 -8.31 -18.72 10.89
N LEU A 516 -8.09 -20.00 10.63
CA LEU A 516 -7.10 -20.83 11.30
C LEU A 516 -6.17 -21.40 10.25
N ASP A 517 -4.87 -21.13 10.40
CA ASP A 517 -3.76 -21.75 9.67
C ASP A 517 -3.04 -22.72 10.60
N ASP A 518 -3.06 -23.99 10.25
CA ASP A 518 -2.31 -25.04 10.92
C ASP A 518 -1.16 -25.50 10.02
N TYR A 519 0.08 -25.37 10.51
CA TYR A 519 1.30 -25.75 9.78
C TYR A 519 1.72 -27.15 10.20
N THR A 520 1.02 -28.14 9.66
CA THR A 520 0.93 -29.53 10.09
C THR A 520 2.28 -30.27 10.27
N ASP A 521 3.29 -30.00 9.42
CA ASP A 521 4.61 -30.65 9.44
C ASP A 521 5.72 -29.75 9.96
N THR A 522 5.37 -28.67 10.66
CA THR A 522 6.35 -27.72 11.19
C THR A 522 6.75 -28.08 12.63
N VAL A 523 8.01 -28.48 12.80
CA VAL A 523 8.63 -28.74 14.11
C VAL A 523 9.31 -27.46 14.64
N ILE A 524 10.00 -26.72 13.75
CA ILE A 524 10.62 -25.42 14.02
C ILE A 524 10.12 -24.44 12.97
N GLY A 525 9.65 -23.30 13.40
CA GLY A 525 9.00 -22.29 12.61
C GLY A 525 7.61 -21.93 13.15
N LEU A 526 6.77 -21.34 12.34
CA LEU A 526 5.38 -21.02 12.66
C LEU A 526 4.55 -22.31 12.65
N THR A 527 3.92 -22.64 13.76
CA THR A 527 3.13 -23.88 13.93
C THR A 527 1.63 -23.63 13.77
N GLU A 528 1.13 -22.49 14.24
CA GLU A 528 -0.27 -22.12 14.14
C GLU A 528 -0.42 -20.59 13.99
N SER A 529 -1.44 -20.16 13.26
CA SER A 529 -1.88 -18.76 13.26
C SER A 529 -3.40 -18.68 13.21
N LYS A 530 -3.98 -17.83 14.07
CA LYS A 530 -5.42 -17.53 14.12
C LYS A 530 -5.65 -16.07 13.84
N ASP A 531 -6.65 -15.76 13.03
CA ASP A 531 -7.11 -14.40 12.75
C ASP A 531 -8.62 -14.34 13.02
N THR A 532 -9.00 -13.59 14.04
CA THR A 532 -10.40 -13.34 14.40
C THR A 532 -10.67 -11.85 14.24
N SER A 533 -11.66 -11.50 13.45
CA SER A 533 -12.08 -10.12 13.30
C SER A 533 -13.60 -9.98 13.24
N TYR A 534 -14.10 -8.86 13.76
CA TYR A 534 -15.49 -8.45 13.61
C TYR A 534 -15.60 -6.94 13.51
N ASP A 535 -16.58 -6.51 12.73
CA ASP A 535 -16.90 -5.11 12.53
C ASP A 535 -18.41 -4.87 12.69
N ALA A 536 -18.76 -3.72 13.24
CA ALA A 536 -20.13 -3.26 13.33
C ALA A 536 -20.20 -1.79 12.90
N ASN A 537 -21.18 -1.47 12.06
CA ASN A 537 -21.40 -0.12 11.55
C ASN A 537 -22.88 0.26 11.69
N ILE A 538 -23.16 1.47 12.15
CA ILE A 538 -24.50 2.02 12.28
C ILE A 538 -24.52 3.37 11.59
N SER A 539 -25.49 3.57 10.72
CA SER A 539 -25.81 4.87 10.10
C SER A 539 -27.25 5.19 10.30
N TYR A 540 -27.57 6.27 10.98
CA TYR A 540 -28.91 6.66 11.34
C TYR A 540 -29.20 8.13 10.95
N MET A 541 -30.07 8.33 9.99
CA MET A 541 -30.63 9.64 9.65
C MET A 541 -31.80 9.90 10.61
N ILE A 542 -31.49 10.50 11.76
CA ILE A 542 -32.43 10.77 12.85
C ILE A 542 -33.55 11.71 12.36
N THR A 543 -33.18 12.73 11.59
CA THR A 543 -34.10 13.59 10.82
C THR A 543 -33.49 13.78 9.43
N ALA A 544 -34.21 14.43 8.51
CA ALA A 544 -33.70 14.76 7.18
C ALA A 544 -32.37 15.55 7.21
N ASP A 545 -32.10 16.24 8.32
CA ASP A 545 -30.94 17.13 8.47
C ASP A 545 -29.91 16.63 9.49
N LEU A 546 -30.24 15.61 10.29
CA LEU A 546 -29.39 15.09 11.36
C LEU A 546 -28.99 13.66 11.07
N LEU A 547 -27.72 13.44 10.76
CA LEU A 547 -27.08 12.13 10.56
C LEU A 547 -26.20 11.80 11.76
N ALA A 548 -26.35 10.61 12.30
CA ALA A 548 -25.43 10.01 13.27
C ALA A 548 -24.84 8.73 12.68
N THR A 549 -23.56 8.51 12.89
CA THR A 549 -22.83 7.28 12.50
C THR A 549 -22.03 6.77 13.67
N ALA A 550 -21.87 5.46 13.76
CA ALA A 550 -20.96 4.82 14.70
C ALA A 550 -20.38 3.57 14.07
N PHE A 551 -19.14 3.25 14.38
CA PHE A 551 -18.53 2.00 13.97
C PHE A 551 -17.59 1.44 15.05
N TYR A 552 -17.40 0.13 15.00
CA TYR A 552 -16.44 -0.60 15.79
C TYR A 552 -15.78 -1.67 14.95
N ASN A 553 -14.45 -1.77 14.98
CA ASN A 553 -13.69 -2.83 14.37
C ASN A 553 -12.77 -3.45 15.41
N HIS A 554 -12.74 -4.76 15.42
CA HIS A 554 -11.84 -5.55 16.26
C HIS A 554 -11.13 -6.59 15.42
N GLN A 555 -9.82 -6.77 15.66
CA GLN A 555 -9.04 -7.87 15.11
C GLN A 555 -8.08 -8.40 16.16
N THR A 556 -8.00 -9.72 16.31
CA THR A 556 -6.97 -10.41 17.04
C THR A 556 -6.25 -11.39 16.12
N ILE A 557 -4.93 -11.29 16.07
CA ILE A 557 -4.07 -12.24 15.38
C ILE A 557 -3.21 -12.93 16.44
N GLU A 558 -3.37 -14.24 16.57
CA GLU A 558 -2.55 -15.08 17.43
C GLU A 558 -1.61 -15.92 16.58
N SER A 559 -0.36 -16.05 16.99
CA SER A 559 0.60 -16.92 16.30
C SER A 559 1.45 -17.67 17.32
N GLU A 560 1.69 -18.95 17.03
CA GLU A 560 2.58 -19.82 17.81
C GLU A 560 3.72 -20.28 16.93
N GLN A 561 4.94 -20.16 17.46
CA GLN A 561 6.14 -20.62 16.76
C GLN A 561 7.08 -21.36 17.70
N ALA A 562 7.81 -22.31 17.15
CA ALA A 562 8.86 -23.04 17.86
C ALA A 562 10.23 -22.71 17.28
N GLY A 563 11.25 -22.64 18.13
CA GLY A 563 12.63 -22.38 17.74
C GLY A 563 13.64 -23.23 18.51
N SER A 564 14.88 -23.20 18.04
CA SER A 564 15.98 -23.93 18.63
C SER A 564 17.20 -23.04 18.77
N SER A 565 17.79 -23.02 19.98
CA SER A 565 19.06 -22.34 20.27
C SER A 565 20.30 -23.18 19.99
N ASN A 566 20.15 -24.45 19.63
CA ASN A 566 21.25 -25.42 19.43
C ASN A 566 21.19 -26.14 18.09
N TYR A 567 20.48 -25.58 17.08
CA TYR A 567 20.35 -26.16 15.74
C TYR A 567 19.81 -27.60 15.67
N SER A 568 18.98 -27.96 16.66
CA SER A 568 18.36 -29.29 16.73
C SER A 568 16.87 -29.19 17.06
N THR A 569 16.33 -30.04 17.91
CA THR A 569 14.95 -30.05 18.35
C THR A 569 14.56 -28.71 19.04
N PRO A 570 13.27 -28.39 19.12
CA PRO A 570 12.80 -27.16 19.75
C PRO A 570 13.31 -27.01 21.19
N THR A 571 13.80 -25.83 21.53
CA THR A 571 14.24 -25.46 22.88
C THR A 571 13.39 -24.36 23.48
N TRP A 572 12.60 -23.68 22.66
CA TRP A 572 11.66 -22.64 23.11
C TRP A 572 10.41 -22.61 22.19
N THR A 573 9.33 -22.10 22.73
CA THR A 573 8.11 -21.75 21.99
C THR A 573 7.76 -20.30 22.26
N GLY A 574 7.39 -19.56 21.22
CA GLY A 574 6.94 -18.18 21.27
C GLY A 574 5.46 -18.07 20.92
N PHE A 575 4.76 -17.27 21.65
CA PHE A 575 3.36 -16.90 21.39
C PHE A 575 3.27 -15.39 21.24
N ILE A 576 2.67 -14.95 20.15
CA ILE A 576 2.43 -13.53 19.85
C ILE A 576 0.93 -13.33 19.68
N GLU A 577 0.40 -12.35 20.40
CA GLU A 577 -0.98 -11.91 20.27
C GLU A 577 -0.99 -10.43 19.89
N ASP A 578 -1.49 -10.12 18.69
CA ASP A 578 -1.71 -8.76 18.21
C ASP A 578 -3.19 -8.44 18.25
N LYS A 579 -3.58 -7.34 18.92
CA LYS A 579 -4.95 -6.85 18.99
C LYS A 579 -5.06 -5.45 18.42
N VAL A 580 -6.13 -5.20 17.71
CA VAL A 580 -6.46 -3.86 17.20
C VAL A 580 -7.94 -3.61 17.45
N ASP A 581 -8.24 -2.54 18.17
CA ASP A 581 -9.57 -2.04 18.42
C ASP A 581 -9.69 -0.63 17.82
N VAL A 582 -10.71 -0.40 17.00
CA VAL A 582 -11.02 0.94 16.49
C VAL A 582 -12.50 1.22 16.70
N VAL A 583 -12.80 2.30 17.42
CA VAL A 583 -14.17 2.79 17.60
C VAL A 583 -14.29 4.21 17.09
N GLY A 584 -15.38 4.49 16.38
CA GLY A 584 -15.66 5.84 15.92
C GLY A 584 -17.12 6.21 16.00
N ALA A 585 -17.37 7.50 16.15
CA ALA A 585 -18.71 8.07 16.13
C ALA A 585 -18.69 9.43 15.44
N GLY A 586 -19.70 9.69 14.63
CA GLY A 586 -19.88 10.96 13.94
C GLY A 586 -21.32 11.48 14.07
N ILE A 587 -21.45 12.79 14.12
CA ILE A 587 -22.74 13.46 14.07
C ILE A 587 -22.63 14.69 13.19
N SER A 588 -23.58 14.87 12.27
CA SER A 588 -23.65 16.06 11.44
C SER A 588 -25.06 16.59 11.35
N TYR A 589 -25.20 17.92 11.49
CA TYR A 589 -26.46 18.65 11.37
C TYR A 589 -26.36 19.69 10.25
N ASN A 590 -27.24 19.60 9.26
CA ASN A 590 -27.10 20.32 7.99
C ASN A 590 -28.02 21.56 7.81
N ASN A 591 -28.94 21.83 8.75
CA ASN A 591 -30.02 22.81 8.56
C ASN A 591 -30.13 23.80 9.73
N LEU A 592 -29.01 24.34 10.20
CA LEU A 592 -29.03 25.44 11.14
C LEU A 592 -29.13 26.79 10.38
N LEU A 593 -29.71 27.79 10.99
CA LEU A 593 -29.83 29.15 10.44
C LEU A 593 -30.41 29.17 9.01
N GLU A 594 -31.55 28.51 8.80
CA GLU A 594 -32.22 28.44 7.49
C GLU A 594 -31.32 27.82 6.38
N ASN A 595 -30.73 26.68 6.65
CA ASN A 595 -29.78 25.95 5.75
C ASN A 595 -28.44 26.67 5.50
N LYS A 596 -28.11 27.71 6.30
CA LYS A 596 -26.84 28.42 6.13
C LYS A 596 -25.68 27.83 6.92
N LEU A 597 -25.96 27.10 8.01
CA LEU A 597 -24.91 26.56 8.87
C LEU A 597 -25.02 25.07 8.96
N ARG A 598 -23.91 24.40 8.66
CA ARG A 598 -23.67 22.97 8.87
C ARG A 598 -22.64 22.78 9.97
N LEU A 599 -22.92 21.90 10.92
CA LEU A 599 -22.00 21.51 11.99
C LEU A 599 -21.73 20.03 11.89
N GLY A 600 -20.52 19.60 12.29
CA GLY A 600 -20.21 18.20 12.44
C GLY A 600 -19.12 17.97 13.48
N LEU A 601 -19.17 16.79 14.06
CA LEU A 601 -18.21 16.24 14.99
C LEU A 601 -17.92 14.79 14.58
N ASP A 602 -16.67 14.46 14.39
CA ASP A 602 -16.19 13.10 14.21
C ASP A 602 -15.17 12.76 15.31
N TYR A 603 -15.32 11.61 15.91
CA TYR A 603 -14.40 11.06 16.89
C TYR A 603 -13.96 9.67 16.48
N THR A 604 -12.67 9.37 16.58
CA THR A 604 -12.12 8.03 16.39
C THR A 604 -11.09 7.74 17.48
N TYR A 605 -11.20 6.56 18.07
CA TYR A 605 -10.18 5.98 18.96
C TYR A 605 -9.65 4.72 18.33
N SER A 606 -8.33 4.58 18.28
CA SER A 606 -7.63 3.37 17.86
C SER A 606 -6.71 2.92 18.98
N ASP A 607 -6.76 1.63 19.31
CA ASP A 607 -5.89 0.96 20.26
C ASP A 607 -5.28 -0.26 19.57
N SER A 608 -3.97 -0.30 19.44
CA SER A 608 -3.24 -1.48 18.99
C SER A 608 -2.31 -1.95 20.09
N ASP A 609 -2.34 -3.24 20.39
CA ASP A 609 -1.58 -3.89 21.44
C ASP A 609 -0.94 -5.16 20.89
N SER A 610 0.31 -5.41 21.24
CA SER A 610 1.05 -6.62 20.86
C SER A 610 1.76 -7.19 22.07
N ASN A 611 1.43 -8.43 22.42
CA ASN A 611 2.04 -9.15 23.53
C ASN A 611 2.84 -10.34 23.01
N THR A 612 4.10 -10.43 23.41
CA THR A 612 5.00 -11.55 23.04
C THR A 612 5.43 -12.30 24.31
N GLN A 613 5.14 -13.61 24.34
CA GLN A 613 5.52 -14.51 25.41
C GLN A 613 6.43 -15.60 24.89
N VAL A 614 7.52 -15.90 25.58
CA VAL A 614 8.38 -17.05 25.30
C VAL A 614 8.27 -18.04 26.44
N ARG A 615 7.90 -19.27 26.09
CA ARG A 615 7.78 -20.41 27.01
C ARG A 615 8.89 -21.39 26.74
N GLN A 616 9.43 -22.02 27.75
CA GLN A 616 10.62 -22.89 27.72
C GLN A 616 11.90 -22.13 27.31
N GLY A 617 13.04 -22.65 27.73
CA GLY A 617 14.34 -22.03 27.47
C GLY A 617 14.51 -20.68 28.18
N ILE A 618 14.71 -19.62 27.41
CA ILE A 618 14.74 -18.25 27.91
C ILE A 618 13.27 -17.81 28.11
N THR A 619 12.73 -18.02 29.29
CA THR A 619 11.38 -17.58 29.61
C THR A 619 11.37 -16.10 29.94
N GLY A 620 10.45 -15.36 29.39
CA GLY A 620 10.30 -13.94 29.64
C GLY A 620 9.01 -13.39 29.04
N ASP A 621 8.58 -12.32 29.64
CA ASP A 621 7.57 -11.43 29.09
C ASP A 621 8.35 -10.30 28.38
N TYR A 622 8.24 -10.20 27.08
CA TYR A 622 9.07 -9.28 26.26
C TYR A 622 8.39 -7.92 26.06
N GLY A 623 7.45 -7.59 26.93
CA GLY A 623 6.83 -6.29 27.03
C GLY A 623 5.54 -6.17 26.21
N ASP A 624 4.77 -5.17 26.58
CA ASP A 624 3.58 -4.76 25.87
C ASP A 624 3.97 -3.64 24.90
N TYR A 625 3.81 -3.90 23.62
CA TYR A 625 3.92 -2.86 22.58
C TYR A 625 2.53 -2.34 22.28
N PHE A 626 2.33 -1.02 22.42
CA PHE A 626 1.04 -0.44 22.09
C PHE A 626 1.16 0.87 21.33
N ALA A 627 0.12 1.21 20.58
CA ALA A 627 -0.11 2.55 20.06
C ALA A 627 -1.59 2.91 20.24
N LYS A 628 -1.87 4.05 20.90
CA LYS A 628 -3.21 4.57 21.19
C LYS A 628 -3.37 5.95 20.58
N VAL A 629 -4.44 6.12 19.81
CA VAL A 629 -4.70 7.38 19.09
C VAL A 629 -6.14 7.82 19.30
N HIS A 630 -6.33 9.03 19.80
CA HIS A 630 -7.62 9.71 19.79
C HIS A 630 -7.61 10.81 18.75
N ASN A 631 -8.56 10.78 17.84
CA ASN A 631 -8.78 11.81 16.84
C ASN A 631 -10.15 12.45 17.03
N ILE A 632 -10.20 13.78 17.10
CA ILE A 632 -11.42 14.58 17.13
C ILE A 632 -11.36 15.58 15.98
N ASN A 633 -12.42 15.66 15.20
CA ASN A 633 -12.60 16.66 14.15
C ASN A 633 -13.92 17.37 14.33
N LEU A 634 -13.86 18.65 14.70
CA LEU A 634 -15.01 19.56 14.78
C LEU A 634 -15.00 20.46 13.56
N TYR A 635 -16.13 20.59 12.86
CA TYR A 635 -16.23 21.55 11.78
C TYR A 635 -17.53 22.33 11.78
N ALA A 636 -17.43 23.56 11.31
CA ALA A 636 -18.56 24.45 11.06
C ALA A 636 -18.43 25.07 9.66
N GLN A 637 -19.44 24.92 8.84
CA GLN A 637 -19.50 25.54 7.50
C GLN A 637 -20.67 26.46 7.42
N TYR A 638 -20.41 27.76 7.15
CA TYR A 638 -21.40 28.81 7.05
C TYR A 638 -21.49 29.35 5.63
N GLN A 639 -22.68 29.29 5.04
CA GLN A 639 -22.99 29.85 3.74
C GLN A 639 -23.31 31.33 3.90
N ALA A 640 -22.32 32.23 3.75
CA ALA A 640 -22.47 33.64 3.96
C ALA A 640 -23.33 34.29 2.87
N THR A 641 -23.19 33.88 1.62
CA THR A 641 -24.03 34.26 0.47
C THR A 641 -24.26 32.99 -0.40
N GLU A 642 -25.09 33.11 -1.45
CA GLU A 642 -25.26 31.98 -2.42
C GLU A 642 -23.95 31.51 -3.06
N LYS A 643 -22.94 32.36 -3.08
CA LYS A 643 -21.64 32.09 -3.70
C LYS A 643 -20.48 31.95 -2.71
N LEU A 644 -20.60 32.42 -1.49
CA LEU A 644 -19.52 32.49 -0.51
C LEU A 644 -19.80 31.57 0.68
N ALA A 645 -18.94 30.60 0.93
CA ALA A 645 -18.95 29.77 2.14
C ALA A 645 -17.66 29.97 2.94
N LEU A 646 -17.81 30.01 4.25
CA LEU A 646 -16.72 30.01 5.23
C LEU A 646 -16.73 28.64 5.97
N ARG A 647 -15.56 28.07 6.19
CA ARG A 647 -15.44 26.84 6.94
C ARG A 647 -14.35 26.97 7.99
N PHE A 648 -14.69 26.53 9.18
CA PHE A 648 -13.80 26.38 10.32
C PHE A 648 -13.66 24.91 10.63
N ASP A 649 -12.43 24.42 10.78
CA ASP A 649 -12.09 23.06 11.22
C ASP A 649 -11.20 23.16 12.45
N TYR A 650 -11.50 22.36 13.47
CA TYR A 650 -10.67 22.17 14.64
C TYR A 650 -10.40 20.68 14.81
N LYS A 651 -9.14 20.30 14.68
CA LYS A 651 -8.69 18.91 14.79
C LYS A 651 -7.83 18.75 16.03
N ILE A 652 -8.02 17.65 16.74
CA ILE A 652 -7.20 17.24 17.89
C ILE A 652 -6.73 15.83 17.62
N GLU A 653 -5.45 15.57 17.85
CA GLU A 653 -4.90 14.22 17.91
C GLU A 653 -4.12 14.05 19.20
N ASN A 654 -4.48 13.03 19.98
CA ASN A 654 -3.68 12.57 21.12
C ASN A 654 -3.10 11.20 20.77
N TYR A 655 -1.79 11.13 20.72
CA TYR A 655 -1.02 9.93 20.39
C TYR A 655 -0.22 9.47 21.60
N LYS A 656 -0.25 8.16 21.85
CA LYS A 656 0.58 7.50 22.86
C LYS A 656 1.09 6.18 22.32
N ASP A 657 2.35 5.90 22.50
CA ASP A 657 2.94 4.61 22.16
C ASP A 657 3.90 4.09 23.22
N ASN A 658 4.20 2.80 23.15
CA ASN A 658 5.30 2.16 23.85
C ASN A 658 5.96 1.19 22.87
N ASP A 659 7.14 1.54 22.40
CA ASP A 659 7.96 0.71 21.52
C ASP A 659 9.39 0.68 22.06
N ALA A 660 9.74 -0.41 22.71
CA ALA A 660 11.05 -0.57 23.34
C ALA A 660 12.23 -0.45 22.33
N ALA A 661 12.00 -0.67 21.03
CA ALA A 661 13.03 -0.48 20.01
C ALA A 661 13.31 0.99 19.71
N ASN A 662 12.31 1.86 19.88
CA ASN A 662 12.40 3.30 19.63
C ASN A 662 12.60 4.11 20.92
N ASP A 663 12.46 3.49 22.09
CA ASP A 663 12.57 4.16 23.39
C ASP A 663 13.87 3.75 24.14
N ILE A 664 14.98 3.79 23.41
CA ILE A 664 16.30 3.44 23.94
C ILE A 664 17.22 4.65 23.87
N ALA A 665 17.91 4.98 24.99
CA ALA A 665 18.94 6.00 24.99
C ALA A 665 20.06 5.70 23.98
N VAL A 666 20.76 6.71 23.51
CA VAL A 666 21.84 6.58 22.48
C VAL A 666 22.87 5.52 22.87
N ASP A 667 23.16 5.39 24.18
CA ASP A 667 24.11 4.44 24.77
C ASP A 667 23.40 3.33 25.60
N GLY A 668 22.09 3.16 25.44
CA GLY A 668 21.27 2.23 26.23
C GLY A 668 21.60 0.76 26.01
N ILE A 669 22.21 0.42 24.88
CA ILE A 669 22.74 -0.91 24.58
C ILE A 669 24.24 -0.82 24.43
N TRP A 670 25.00 -1.57 25.23
CA TRP A 670 26.44 -1.46 25.39
C TRP A 670 27.28 -1.47 24.10
N ASN A 671 26.80 -2.18 23.07
CA ASN A 671 27.48 -2.34 21.78
C ASN A 671 26.72 -1.66 20.61
N VAL A 672 25.81 -0.75 20.92
CA VAL A 672 25.03 0.01 19.93
C VAL A 672 25.15 1.50 20.22
N VAL A 673 25.44 2.29 19.20
CA VAL A 673 25.17 3.74 19.20
C VAL A 673 23.82 3.93 18.56
N GLY A 674 22.79 4.20 19.37
CA GLY A 674 21.41 4.36 18.95
C GLY A 674 21.07 5.78 18.49
N PHE A 675 19.82 6.00 18.15
CA PHE A 675 19.27 7.32 17.80
C PHE A 675 18.64 8.07 18.99
N GLY A 676 18.72 7.49 20.18
CA GLY A 676 18.03 8.01 21.36
C GLY A 676 16.55 7.64 21.38
N SER A 677 15.85 8.13 22.38
CA SER A 677 14.40 7.89 22.50
C SER A 677 13.65 8.69 21.44
N ASN A 678 12.94 7.98 20.57
CA ASN A 678 12.12 8.52 19.48
C ASN A 678 10.61 8.27 19.71
N SER A 679 10.24 7.57 20.79
CA SER A 679 8.86 7.38 21.18
C SER A 679 8.43 8.52 22.06
N HIS A 680 7.51 9.35 21.60
CA HIS A 680 7.01 10.51 22.32
C HIS A 680 5.49 10.57 22.26
N ASP A 681 4.89 10.67 23.45
CA ASP A 681 3.48 11.02 23.57
C ASP A 681 3.27 12.48 23.17
N TYR A 682 2.26 12.76 22.36
CA TYR A 682 1.89 14.13 22.03
C TYR A 682 0.39 14.36 22.02
N THR A 683 0.00 15.63 22.15
CA THR A 683 -1.37 16.10 21.95
C THR A 683 -1.33 17.31 21.01
N ALA A 684 -1.60 17.04 19.76
CA ALA A 684 -1.57 18.04 18.71
C ALA A 684 -2.95 18.66 18.45
N GLN A 685 -2.96 19.93 18.09
CA GLN A 685 -4.18 20.68 17.77
C GLN A 685 -3.97 21.50 16.53
N MET A 686 -4.90 21.40 15.58
CA MET A 686 -4.89 22.21 14.37
C MET A 686 -6.18 23.00 14.21
N LEU A 687 -6.06 24.31 14.07
CA LEU A 687 -7.14 25.19 13.67
C LEU A 687 -7.00 25.54 12.20
N MET A 688 -8.07 25.42 11.42
CA MET A 688 -8.06 25.84 10.01
C MET A 688 -9.29 26.68 9.69
N LEU A 689 -9.07 27.85 9.09
CA LEU A 689 -10.11 28.70 8.54
C LEU A 689 -9.99 28.69 7.02
N SER A 690 -11.09 28.38 6.34
CA SER A 690 -11.14 28.31 4.89
C SER A 690 -12.31 29.13 4.35
N MET A 691 -12.12 29.68 3.16
CA MET A 691 -13.13 30.40 2.42
C MET A 691 -13.25 29.79 1.02
N SER A 692 -14.47 29.52 0.57
CA SER A 692 -14.74 29.04 -0.79
C SER A 692 -15.73 29.90 -1.51
N TYR A 693 -15.49 30.14 -2.79
CA TYR A 693 -16.32 30.96 -3.66
C TYR A 693 -16.81 30.15 -4.86
N LYS A 694 -18.11 30.16 -5.10
CA LYS A 694 -18.76 29.51 -6.24
C LYS A 694 -18.86 30.53 -7.39
N LEU A 695 -18.39 30.17 -8.56
CA LEU A 695 -18.38 30.95 -9.79
C LEU A 695 -19.79 31.09 -10.39
#